data_b6abdf4eaaa42ebb587bd86cc3d3d7cb
#
_entry.id   b6abdf4eaaa42ebb587bd86cc3d3d7cb
#
_cell.length_a   1.000
_cell.length_b   1.000
_cell.length_c   1.000
_cell.angle_alpha   90.00
_cell.angle_beta   90.00
_cell.angle_gamma   90.00
#
_symmetry.space_group_name_H-M   'P 1'
#
loop_
_entity.id
_entity.type
_entity.pdbx_description
1 polymer ?
#
loop_
_entity_poly.entity_id
_entity_poly.type
_entity_poly.pdbx_seq_one_letter_code
_entity_poly.pdbx_strand_id
1 'polypeptide(L)'
;MPEIKDKKSAERKSFFFRRSKSAPKNQEISITENDVLSDSSLYGKIDLDSAAQSEQQEKPIKHRPRKPVSKKDLPSKQKKEARQPKAEKKTEITEQPKKNGRGRPKKNAEPLFEEDIIVQKPAEKKKKSTKSEKPAKAPKTTKKQTDKTPLKIIPLGGLGEIGKNMTLIEYKNDIVIIDCGLAFPDDDMPGIDLVIPDFSYVIKNRDKVRGVVLTHGHEDHIGALSYLLKEVNVPVYSARLTIGLVEGKLKEAGILNESKLVVKKPGDVVKMGSISVEFIAVNHSIPDACGFAIFTPVGTLVHTGDFKIDYTPVDGQMIDLARFGELGRHGVLALMSDSTNAERPGMTPSERRVGESFEMLFKKAGDRRILVASFSSNVHRIQQIIDTAVRHGRKVVVSGRSMENVTAKASELGYLKYPENTIVDIDQMRGIPDENLVIITTGSQGEPMSALTRMARGEHRKISVTAHDYIIISATPIPGNEKLVGKVINDLMTLGAEVIYESSMGIHVSGHACREEIRTIFGLVKPKFFIPVHGEYKHLAKNRDLAVEMGVPFENIIVGENGHVIELTEDSVKSVTTVPCDAVMVDGIGIGDVGSIVLRDRKLLSEEGLMVVVATIDSKTGAVVAGPDVVSRGFVYVRESEELLAEAREVCRKALSAAEGANGNREWANLKQAVKDQLGSYLFSKTKRRPMILPIIQEI
;
A
#
# COMPACT_ATOMS: atom_id res chain seq x y z
N MET A 1 12.69 12.25 66.97
CA MET A 1 11.94 13.22 67.80
C MET A 1 12.46 14.62 67.55
N PRO A 2 11.65 15.68 67.47
CA PRO A 2 10.21 15.74 67.24
C PRO A 2 9.88 16.38 65.85
N GLU A 3 8.82 16.02 65.21
CA GLU A 3 7.45 16.62 65.12
C GLU A 3 7.38 18.12 64.95
N ILE A 4 6.62 18.49 63.89
CA ILE A 4 5.49 19.44 63.86
C ILE A 4 5.04 19.53 62.38
N LYS A 5 3.89 19.00 62.01
CA LYS A 5 2.57 19.47 61.65
C LYS A 5 2.50 20.90 61.06
N ASP A 6 1.94 21.11 59.91
CA ASP A 6 0.54 21.50 59.65
C ASP A 6 0.23 21.77 58.17
N LYS A 7 -0.85 21.14 57.73
CA LYS A 7 -1.99 21.55 56.90
C LYS A 7 -1.92 22.85 56.07
N LYS A 8 -2.26 22.75 54.79
CA LYS A 8 -3.40 23.48 54.21
C LYS A 8 -3.94 22.85 52.94
N SER A 9 -5.22 22.53 52.98
CA SER A 9 -6.17 22.14 51.96
C SER A 9 -6.46 23.31 51.00
N ALA A 10 -6.66 23.01 49.70
CA ALA A 10 -7.49 23.81 48.81
C ALA A 10 -8.06 22.97 47.65
N GLU A 11 -9.26 22.54 47.82
CA GLU A 11 -10.46 22.75 47.03
C GLU A 11 -10.39 22.35 45.55
N ARG A 12 -10.94 21.16 45.27
CA ARG A 12 -11.51 20.74 43.99
C ARG A 12 -12.89 21.41 43.83
N LYS A 13 -13.11 22.22 42.80
CA LYS A 13 -14.44 22.60 42.35
C LYS A 13 -14.89 21.65 41.23
N SER A 14 -15.79 20.78 41.60
CA SER A 14 -16.62 19.97 40.68
C SER A 14 -17.78 20.83 40.18
N PHE A 15 -17.93 20.96 38.85
CA PHE A 15 -19.16 21.49 38.27
C PHE A 15 -20.09 20.33 37.92
N PHE A 16 -21.13 20.19 38.72
CA PHE A 16 -22.32 19.40 38.40
C PHE A 16 -23.26 20.22 37.55
N PHE A 17 -23.61 19.77 36.35
CA PHE A 17 -24.77 20.25 35.62
C PHE A 17 -25.98 19.33 35.87
N ARG A 18 -27.01 19.93 36.44
CA ARG A 18 -28.33 19.34 36.75
C ARG A 18 -29.09 19.06 35.43
N ARG A 19 -29.59 17.83 35.29
CA ARG A 19 -30.64 17.46 34.34
C ARG A 19 -31.95 18.15 34.76
N SER A 20 -32.59 18.92 33.83
CA SER A 20 -34.02 19.20 33.87
C SER A 20 -34.71 18.42 32.76
N LYS A 21 -35.71 17.64 33.18
CA LYS A 21 -36.64 16.92 32.31
C LYS A 21 -37.66 17.86 31.74
N SER A 22 -37.85 17.90 30.43
CA SER A 22 -39.18 18.08 29.81
C SER A 22 -39.05 17.72 28.32
N ALA A 23 -39.78 16.68 27.89
CA ALA A 23 -39.99 16.34 26.52
C ALA A 23 -41.09 17.18 25.90
N PRO A 24 -41.08 17.46 24.63
CA PRO A 24 -42.29 17.44 23.84
C PRO A 24 -42.22 16.47 22.65
N LYS A 25 -43.41 16.04 22.33
CA LYS A 25 -43.95 15.04 21.45
C LYS A 25 -43.38 15.04 20.02
N ASN A 26 -43.23 13.82 19.49
CA ASN A 26 -43.08 13.44 18.10
C ASN A 26 -43.99 14.21 17.14
N GLN A 27 -43.39 14.82 16.13
CA GLN A 27 -43.99 14.96 14.81
C GLN A 27 -43.09 14.23 13.84
N GLU A 28 -43.59 13.14 13.28
CA GLU A 28 -43.04 12.41 12.14
C GLU A 28 -43.12 13.37 10.94
N ILE A 29 -41.97 13.77 10.41
CA ILE A 29 -41.87 14.34 9.08
C ILE A 29 -41.41 13.21 8.18
N SER A 30 -42.36 12.69 7.39
CA SER A 30 -42.06 11.75 6.30
C SER A 30 -41.44 12.52 5.17
N ILE A 31 -40.13 12.32 4.97
CA ILE A 31 -39.41 12.76 3.76
C ILE A 31 -39.62 11.66 2.73
N THR A 32 -40.36 11.94 1.67
CA THR A 32 -40.53 11.05 0.53
C THR A 32 -39.31 11.13 -0.37
N GLU A 33 -38.91 9.99 -0.97
CA GLU A 33 -37.74 9.80 -1.85
C GLU A 33 -37.67 10.69 -3.11
N ASN A 34 -38.57 11.66 -3.29
CA ASN A 34 -38.61 12.52 -4.47
C ASN A 34 -37.91 13.88 -4.32
N ASP A 35 -37.40 14.23 -3.15
CA ASP A 35 -36.79 15.56 -2.94
C ASP A 35 -35.26 15.62 -3.17
N VAL A 36 -34.63 14.50 -3.54
CA VAL A 36 -33.16 14.43 -3.76
C VAL A 36 -32.75 14.50 -5.23
N LEU A 37 -33.69 14.49 -6.18
CA LEU A 37 -33.39 14.40 -7.63
C LEU A 37 -33.57 15.69 -8.43
N SER A 38 -33.67 16.88 -7.81
CA SER A 38 -33.89 18.13 -8.57
C SER A 38 -32.67 19.05 -8.79
N ASP A 39 -31.45 18.65 -8.37
CA ASP A 39 -30.27 19.52 -8.49
C ASP A 39 -29.25 19.12 -9.59
N SER A 40 -29.65 18.23 -10.54
CA SER A 40 -28.82 17.86 -11.69
C SER A 40 -28.89 18.82 -12.88
N SER A 41 -29.60 19.96 -12.76
CA SER A 41 -29.78 20.92 -13.87
C SER A 41 -28.72 22.02 -13.97
N LEU A 42 -27.68 22.01 -13.10
CA LEU A 42 -26.68 23.09 -13.00
C LEU A 42 -25.42 22.91 -13.83
N TYR A 43 -25.30 21.81 -14.58
CA TYR A 43 -24.17 21.63 -15.50
C TYR A 43 -24.68 21.31 -16.91
N GLY A 44 -24.44 22.27 -17.82
CA GLY A 44 -24.73 22.11 -19.23
C GLY A 44 -24.09 20.83 -19.78
N LYS A 45 -24.90 20.02 -20.50
CA LYS A 45 -24.44 18.86 -21.25
C LYS A 45 -23.32 19.31 -22.20
N ILE A 46 -22.14 18.80 -22.00
CA ILE A 46 -21.08 18.81 -23.00
C ILE A 46 -21.46 17.68 -23.96
N ASP A 47 -21.94 18.04 -25.16
CA ASP A 47 -22.17 17.10 -26.26
C ASP A 47 -20.83 16.48 -26.68
N LEU A 48 -20.65 15.20 -26.38
CA LEU A 48 -19.50 14.37 -26.79
C LEU A 48 -19.58 13.92 -28.28
N ASP A 49 -20.62 14.32 -29.04
CA ASP A 49 -20.85 13.86 -30.40
C ASP A 49 -20.28 14.79 -31.51
N SER A 50 -19.56 15.87 -31.16
CA SER A 50 -18.98 16.77 -32.19
C SER A 50 -17.49 16.55 -32.44
N ALA A 51 -16.85 15.55 -31.88
CA ALA A 51 -15.42 15.24 -32.09
C ALA A 51 -15.14 14.17 -33.15
N ALA A 52 -16.17 13.61 -33.81
CA ALA A 52 -15.99 12.49 -34.79
C ALA A 52 -16.11 12.89 -36.28
N GLN A 53 -16.17 14.17 -36.64
CA GLN A 53 -16.28 14.59 -38.03
C GLN A 53 -15.36 15.77 -38.39
N SER A 54 -14.05 15.64 -38.17
CA SER A 54 -13.05 16.54 -38.78
C SER A 54 -11.71 15.88 -39.09
N GLU A 55 -11.73 14.65 -39.54
CA GLU A 55 -10.58 14.03 -40.22
C GLU A 55 -10.86 13.99 -41.72
N GLN A 56 -10.67 15.13 -42.42
CA GLN A 56 -10.30 15.14 -43.83
C GLN A 56 -9.70 16.50 -44.19
N GLN A 57 -8.49 16.43 -44.72
CA GLN A 57 -7.72 17.47 -45.44
C GLN A 57 -6.69 18.26 -44.63
N GLU A 58 -5.56 17.65 -44.37
CA GLU A 58 -4.28 18.35 -44.38
C GLU A 58 -3.39 17.85 -45.54
N LYS A 59 -3.06 18.77 -46.45
CA LYS A 59 -2.14 18.56 -47.61
C LYS A 59 -0.70 18.50 -47.10
N PRO A 60 0.20 17.69 -47.71
CA PRO A 60 1.58 17.52 -47.24
C PRO A 60 2.43 18.77 -47.52
N ILE A 61 3.09 19.27 -46.47
CA ILE A 61 4.10 20.33 -46.58
C ILE A 61 5.39 19.74 -47.15
N LYS A 62 5.79 20.22 -48.33
CA LYS A 62 7.03 19.87 -49.05
C LYS A 62 8.24 20.40 -48.27
N HIS A 63 9.07 19.51 -47.74
CA HIS A 63 10.42 19.86 -47.29
C HIS A 63 11.33 20.21 -48.46
N ARG A 64 11.88 21.44 -48.48
CA ARG A 64 12.99 21.85 -49.35
C ARG A 64 14.31 21.32 -48.77
N PRO A 65 15.22 20.74 -49.59
CA PRO A 65 16.52 20.29 -49.16
C PRO A 65 17.47 21.48 -48.94
N ARG A 66 18.17 21.50 -47.79
CA ARG A 66 19.28 22.43 -47.54
C ARG A 66 20.52 21.97 -48.31
N LYS A 67 21.15 22.89 -49.03
CA LYS A 67 22.42 22.73 -49.75
C LYS A 67 23.59 22.52 -48.76
N PRO A 68 24.66 21.78 -49.14
CA PRO A 68 25.83 21.56 -48.32
C PRO A 68 26.74 22.79 -48.31
N VAL A 69 27.26 23.13 -47.12
CA VAL A 69 28.29 24.15 -46.93
C VAL A 69 29.66 23.49 -47.04
N SER A 70 30.52 24.10 -47.86
CA SER A 70 31.86 23.68 -48.21
C SER A 70 32.86 23.77 -47.03
N LYS A 71 33.77 22.79 -47.03
CA LYS A 71 34.99 22.75 -46.21
C LYS A 71 35.89 23.91 -46.53
N LYS A 72 36.38 24.66 -45.55
CA LYS A 72 37.70 25.21 -45.47
C LYS A 72 38.00 25.65 -44.03
N ASP A 73 39.25 25.31 -43.65
CA ASP A 73 40.08 25.80 -42.54
C ASP A 73 40.14 24.92 -41.27
N LEU A 74 41.08 24.00 -41.43
CA LEU A 74 41.80 23.33 -40.33
C LEU A 74 43.15 24.02 -40.11
N PRO A 75 43.72 23.99 -38.93
CA PRO A 75 45.13 23.67 -38.85
C PRO A 75 45.41 22.35 -38.07
N SER A 76 46.31 21.65 -38.70
CA SER A 76 46.93 20.38 -38.33
C SER A 76 47.68 20.42 -37.02
N LYS A 77 47.67 19.30 -36.23
CA LYS A 77 48.89 18.70 -35.67
C LYS A 77 48.68 17.29 -35.08
N GLN A 78 49.41 16.42 -35.70
CA GLN A 78 50.28 15.33 -35.21
C GLN A 78 49.63 14.03 -34.65
N LYS A 79 49.86 12.99 -35.46
CA LYS A 79 49.86 11.55 -35.23
C LYS A 79 50.71 11.15 -34.01
N LYS A 80 50.20 10.20 -33.23
CA LYS A 80 51.01 9.12 -32.66
C LYS A 80 50.22 7.80 -32.80
N GLU A 81 50.91 6.87 -33.45
CA GLU A 81 50.51 5.48 -33.71
C GLU A 81 50.42 4.69 -32.40
N ALA A 82 49.39 3.84 -32.28
CA ALA A 82 49.38 2.76 -31.34
C ALA A 82 49.09 1.45 -32.10
N ARG A 83 50.03 0.51 -31.96
CA ARG A 83 50.10 -0.80 -32.57
C ARG A 83 49.02 -1.73 -32.01
N GLN A 84 48.39 -2.49 -32.90
CA GLN A 84 47.66 -3.72 -32.60
C GLN A 84 48.67 -4.87 -32.31
N PRO A 85 48.33 -5.85 -31.44
CA PRO A 85 48.96 -7.16 -31.47
C PRO A 85 48.05 -8.17 -32.17
N LYS A 86 48.72 -8.95 -32.99
CA LYS A 86 48.23 -10.06 -33.85
C LYS A 86 47.78 -11.27 -33.04
N ALA A 87 46.80 -11.96 -33.63
CA ALA A 87 46.41 -13.33 -33.29
C ALA A 87 47.54 -14.33 -33.47
N GLU A 88 47.68 -15.30 -32.55
CA GLU A 88 48.43 -16.54 -32.72
C GLU A 88 47.55 -17.77 -32.59
N LYS A 89 47.91 -18.76 -33.42
CA LYS A 89 47.19 -19.94 -33.84
C LYS A 89 47.19 -21.06 -32.79
N LYS A 90 46.14 -21.87 -32.89
CA LYS A 90 45.97 -23.26 -32.38
C LYS A 90 47.17 -24.14 -32.68
N THR A 91 47.51 -25.03 -31.74
CA THR A 91 48.10 -26.33 -32.03
C THR A 91 47.43 -27.39 -31.13
N GLU A 92 46.77 -28.34 -31.78
CA GLU A 92 46.35 -29.64 -31.25
C GLU A 92 47.59 -30.54 -31.05
N ILE A 93 47.63 -31.29 -29.96
CA ILE A 93 48.39 -32.56 -29.90
C ILE A 93 47.52 -33.62 -29.20
N THR A 94 47.09 -34.56 -30.00
CA THR A 94 46.62 -35.91 -29.62
C THR A 94 47.80 -36.74 -29.19
N GLU A 95 47.63 -37.56 -28.13
CA GLU A 95 48.14 -38.93 -28.06
C GLU A 95 47.59 -39.70 -26.85
N GLN A 96 46.96 -40.85 -27.14
CA GLN A 96 46.70 -41.99 -26.24
C GLN A 96 47.78 -43.08 -26.54
N PRO A 97 47.76 -44.25 -25.89
CA PRO A 97 47.89 -44.67 -24.47
C PRO A 97 49.03 -45.69 -24.27
N LYS A 98 49.44 -45.95 -23.03
CA LYS A 98 50.17 -47.24 -22.74
C LYS A 98 49.87 -47.81 -21.34
N LYS A 99 49.50 -49.07 -21.32
CA LYS A 99 49.29 -50.01 -20.21
C LYS A 99 50.58 -50.39 -19.51
N ASN A 100 50.48 -50.79 -18.25
CA ASN A 100 51.09 -51.90 -17.47
C ASN A 100 51.43 -51.34 -16.06
N GLY A 101 51.20 -51.99 -14.94
CA GLY A 101 50.85 -53.31 -14.57
C GLY A 101 51.29 -53.56 -13.12
N ARG A 102 50.47 -54.30 -12.38
CA ARG A 102 50.81 -55.11 -11.19
C ARG A 102 51.21 -54.42 -9.85
N GLY A 103 50.39 -54.75 -8.81
CA GLY A 103 50.85 -54.82 -7.42
C GLY A 103 49.74 -54.72 -6.36
N ARG A 104 49.16 -55.87 -5.96
CA ARG A 104 48.43 -56.09 -4.70
C ARG A 104 49.45 -56.48 -3.63
N PRO A 105 49.25 -56.28 -2.28
CA PRO A 105 48.18 -56.87 -1.51
C PRO A 105 47.65 -56.08 -0.23
N LYS A 106 46.42 -56.46 0.14
CA LYS A 106 45.79 -56.72 1.47
C LYS A 106 46.11 -55.80 2.67
N LYS A 107 45.11 -55.37 3.44
CA LYS A 107 44.15 -56.03 4.35
C LYS A 107 43.31 -55.04 5.16
N ASN A 108 42.02 -55.43 5.38
CA ASN A 108 41.16 -55.27 6.55
C ASN A 108 40.66 -53.90 7.00
N ALA A 109 39.33 -53.70 6.90
CA ALA A 109 38.42 -53.56 8.03
C ALA A 109 36.96 -53.61 7.55
N GLU A 110 36.11 -54.27 8.33
CA GLU A 110 34.76 -54.70 8.07
C GLU A 110 33.71 -53.58 8.18
N PRO A 111 32.48 -53.83 7.66
CA PRO A 111 31.39 -52.88 7.62
C PRO A 111 30.41 -53.09 8.79
N LEU A 112 29.69 -52.03 9.14
CA LEU A 112 28.59 -52.12 10.11
C LEU A 112 27.28 -51.62 9.49
N PHE A 113 26.29 -52.54 9.59
CA PHE A 113 24.84 -52.43 9.55
C PHE A 113 24.12 -52.23 8.21
N GLU A 114 23.66 -53.37 7.67
CA GLU A 114 22.39 -53.58 6.98
C GLU A 114 21.31 -53.90 8.02
N GLU A 115 20.17 -53.24 7.99
CA GLU A 115 18.93 -53.65 8.66
C GLU A 115 17.95 -54.18 7.62
N ASP A 116 17.62 -55.48 7.79
CA ASP A 116 16.72 -56.29 6.95
C ASP A 116 15.27 -55.82 7.04
N ILE A 117 14.65 -55.56 5.90
CA ILE A 117 13.18 -55.47 5.79
C ILE A 117 12.63 -56.86 5.47
N ILE A 118 11.99 -57.48 6.46
CA ILE A 118 11.29 -58.76 6.32
C ILE A 118 9.94 -58.52 5.62
N VAL A 119 9.84 -59.03 4.37
CA VAL A 119 8.55 -59.16 3.65
C VAL A 119 7.92 -60.49 4.02
N GLN A 120 6.83 -60.48 4.79
CA GLN A 120 6.02 -61.67 5.04
C GLN A 120 4.99 -61.87 3.90
N LYS A 121 5.06 -63.00 3.21
CA LYS A 121 4.04 -63.55 2.30
C LYS A 121 2.93 -64.22 3.12
N PRO A 122 1.63 -64.09 2.75
CA PRO A 122 0.54 -64.80 3.43
C PRO A 122 0.44 -66.26 2.94
N ALA A 123 0.23 -67.16 3.90
CA ALA A 123 0.06 -68.58 3.71
C ALA A 123 -1.31 -68.92 3.12
N GLU A 124 -1.31 -69.85 2.13
CA GLU A 124 -2.51 -70.49 1.57
C GLU A 124 -3.18 -71.38 2.62
N LYS A 125 -4.52 -71.28 2.78
CA LYS A 125 -5.35 -72.26 3.43
C LYS A 125 -6.43 -72.79 2.47
N LYS A 126 -6.45 -74.14 2.42
CA LYS A 126 -7.27 -75.02 1.59
C LYS A 126 -8.77 -74.82 1.72
N LYS A 127 -9.45 -74.97 0.57
CA LYS A 127 -10.89 -75.01 0.37
C LYS A 127 -11.55 -76.20 1.14
N LYS A 128 -12.70 -75.93 1.81
CA LYS A 128 -13.79 -76.88 2.00
C LYS A 128 -15.08 -76.22 1.50
N SER A 129 -15.72 -76.95 0.61
CA SER A 129 -16.98 -76.65 -0.02
C SER A 129 -18.17 -76.85 0.92
N THR A 130 -19.15 -75.90 0.97
CA THR A 130 -20.56 -76.22 1.17
C THR A 130 -21.48 -75.08 0.80
N LYS A 131 -22.42 -75.42 -0.07
CA LYS A 131 -23.78 -74.95 -0.29
C LYS A 131 -24.12 -73.47 -0.50
N SER A 132 -24.72 -73.29 -1.65
CA SER A 132 -25.43 -72.11 -2.17
C SER A 132 -26.49 -71.55 -1.25
N GLU A 133 -26.42 -70.22 -0.95
CA GLU A 133 -27.56 -69.40 -0.62
C GLU A 133 -27.58 -68.13 -1.50
N LYS A 134 -28.81 -67.69 -1.86
CA LYS A 134 -29.11 -66.61 -2.82
C LYS A 134 -28.47 -65.27 -2.43
N PRO A 135 -28.07 -64.41 -3.40
CA PRO A 135 -27.43 -63.15 -3.11
C PRO A 135 -28.41 -62.16 -2.47
N ALA A 136 -28.06 -61.69 -1.26
CA ALA A 136 -28.70 -60.52 -0.62
C ALA A 136 -28.38 -59.27 -1.43
N LYS A 137 -29.39 -58.45 -1.69
CA LYS A 137 -29.29 -57.15 -2.36
C LYS A 137 -28.22 -56.30 -1.66
N ALA A 138 -27.20 -55.81 -2.41
CA ALA A 138 -26.24 -54.85 -1.96
C ALA A 138 -26.91 -53.61 -1.33
N PRO A 139 -26.40 -53.07 -0.22
CA PRO A 139 -26.96 -51.84 0.33
C PRO A 139 -26.75 -50.72 -0.69
N LYS A 140 -27.82 -50.03 -1.05
CA LYS A 140 -27.77 -48.80 -1.83
C LYS A 140 -26.85 -47.84 -1.07
N THR A 141 -25.68 -47.57 -1.60
CA THR A 141 -24.86 -46.43 -1.20
C THR A 141 -25.70 -45.18 -1.45
N THR A 142 -26.23 -44.62 -0.39
CA THR A 142 -26.80 -43.27 -0.42
C THR A 142 -25.65 -42.36 -0.83
N LYS A 143 -25.69 -41.87 -2.08
CA LYS A 143 -24.87 -40.74 -2.51
C LYS A 143 -25.13 -39.64 -1.47
N LYS A 144 -24.15 -39.31 -0.62
CA LYS A 144 -24.17 -38.08 0.15
C LYS A 144 -24.44 -36.98 -0.87
N GLN A 145 -25.54 -36.30 -0.72
CA GLN A 145 -25.84 -35.08 -1.46
C GLN A 145 -24.73 -34.10 -1.08
N THR A 146 -23.79 -33.91 -1.97
CA THR A 146 -22.74 -32.90 -1.80
C THR A 146 -23.43 -31.55 -1.72
N ASP A 147 -23.27 -30.89 -0.61
CA ASP A 147 -23.74 -29.52 -0.38
C ASP A 147 -23.17 -28.62 -1.48
N LYS A 148 -23.99 -28.13 -2.40
CA LYS A 148 -23.57 -27.34 -3.56
C LYS A 148 -23.42 -25.84 -3.25
N THR A 149 -23.36 -25.44 -1.96
CA THR A 149 -23.17 -24.04 -1.59
C THR A 149 -21.77 -23.58 -2.06
N PRO A 150 -21.66 -22.54 -2.91
CA PRO A 150 -20.37 -22.04 -3.34
C PRO A 150 -19.63 -21.35 -2.18
N LEU A 151 -18.31 -21.38 -2.25
CA LEU A 151 -17.44 -20.51 -1.46
C LEU A 151 -17.42 -19.14 -2.13
N LYS A 152 -17.44 -18.06 -1.35
CA LYS A 152 -17.31 -16.69 -1.88
C LYS A 152 -15.98 -16.08 -1.46
N ILE A 153 -15.30 -15.49 -2.42
CA ILE A 153 -14.12 -14.66 -2.22
C ILE A 153 -14.53 -13.24 -2.60
N ILE A 154 -14.40 -12.30 -1.66
CA ILE A 154 -14.86 -10.92 -1.83
C ILE A 154 -13.72 -9.98 -1.44
N PRO A 155 -12.93 -9.50 -2.40
CA PRO A 155 -11.94 -8.47 -2.16
C PRO A 155 -12.64 -7.12 -1.93
N LEU A 156 -12.31 -6.45 -0.83
CA LEU A 156 -12.78 -5.10 -0.50
C LEU A 156 -11.69 -4.04 -0.73
N GLY A 157 -10.49 -4.49 -1.06
CA GLY A 157 -9.34 -3.66 -1.39
C GLY A 157 -8.16 -4.51 -1.86
N GLY A 158 -7.15 -3.87 -2.49
CA GLY A 158 -5.92 -4.50 -2.96
C GLY A 158 -5.97 -5.06 -4.39
N LEU A 159 -7.07 -4.91 -5.11
CA LEU A 159 -7.18 -5.28 -6.53
C LEU A 159 -7.29 -4.03 -7.40
N GLY A 160 -6.40 -3.92 -8.40
CA GLY A 160 -6.33 -2.78 -9.29
C GLY A 160 -5.70 -1.52 -8.66
N GLU A 161 -5.22 -1.63 -7.44
CA GLU A 161 -4.61 -0.56 -6.64
C GLU A 161 -3.47 -1.11 -5.77
N ILE A 162 -2.69 -0.23 -5.16
CA ILE A 162 -1.70 -0.58 -4.13
C ILE A 162 -2.21 -0.06 -2.79
N GLY A 163 -2.35 -0.97 -1.82
CA GLY A 163 -2.87 -0.68 -0.50
C GLY A 163 -4.31 -1.16 -0.28
N LYS A 164 -4.86 -0.86 0.88
CA LYS A 164 -6.20 -1.28 1.34
C LYS A 164 -6.46 -2.78 1.30
N ASN A 165 -5.41 -3.61 1.36
CA ASN A 165 -5.57 -5.06 1.24
C ASN A 165 -6.57 -5.60 2.25
N MET A 166 -7.68 -6.13 1.76
CA MET A 166 -8.72 -6.75 2.56
C MET A 166 -9.53 -7.71 1.69
N THR A 167 -9.53 -8.99 2.06
CA THR A 167 -10.30 -10.01 1.34
C THR A 167 -11.13 -10.83 2.31
N LEU A 168 -12.40 -11.04 1.97
CA LEU A 168 -13.31 -11.90 2.74
C LEU A 168 -13.42 -13.27 2.11
N ILE A 169 -13.31 -14.30 2.94
CA ILE A 169 -13.61 -15.70 2.56
C ILE A 169 -14.91 -16.07 3.28
N GLU A 170 -16.00 -16.19 2.52
CA GLU A 170 -17.33 -16.50 3.06
C GLU A 170 -17.82 -17.88 2.63
N TYR A 171 -18.19 -18.71 3.61
CA TYR A 171 -18.89 -19.94 3.39
C TYR A 171 -20.09 -20.06 4.32
N LYS A 172 -21.31 -20.01 3.78
CA LYS A 172 -22.57 -20.02 4.54
C LYS A 172 -22.62 -18.90 5.59
N ASN A 173 -22.52 -19.27 6.88
CA ASN A 173 -22.61 -18.35 8.01
C ASN A 173 -21.24 -18.02 8.62
N ASP A 174 -20.15 -18.33 7.95
CA ASP A 174 -18.79 -18.05 8.43
C ASP A 174 -18.06 -17.17 7.45
N ILE A 175 -17.54 -16.04 7.93
CA ILE A 175 -16.69 -15.09 7.21
C ILE A 175 -15.37 -15.01 7.94
N VAL A 176 -14.27 -15.19 7.21
CA VAL A 176 -12.90 -14.93 7.65
C VAL A 176 -12.36 -13.77 6.84
N ILE A 177 -11.74 -12.81 7.51
CA ILE A 177 -11.11 -11.64 6.88
C ILE A 177 -9.62 -11.89 6.78
N ILE A 178 -9.06 -11.72 5.59
CA ILE A 178 -7.63 -11.72 5.33
C ILE A 178 -7.19 -10.28 5.16
N ASP A 179 -6.33 -9.81 6.07
CA ASP A 179 -5.82 -8.45 6.15
C ASP A 179 -6.90 -7.36 6.33
N CYS A 180 -6.47 -6.18 6.73
CA CYS A 180 -7.30 -4.97 6.86
C CYS A 180 -6.39 -3.74 6.77
N GLY A 181 -5.95 -3.45 5.56
CA GLY A 181 -4.96 -2.45 5.25
C GLY A 181 -5.54 -1.07 4.94
N LEU A 182 -4.66 -0.07 4.96
CA LEU A 182 -4.94 1.26 4.45
C LEU A 182 -4.23 1.52 3.12
N ALA A 183 -4.61 2.59 2.43
CA ALA A 183 -3.84 3.21 1.36
C ALA A 183 -3.54 4.67 1.72
N PHE A 184 -2.45 5.20 1.15
CA PHE A 184 -2.18 6.64 1.20
C PHE A 184 -2.98 7.36 0.12
N PRO A 185 -3.40 8.62 0.37
CA PRO A 185 -4.16 9.38 -0.61
C PRO A 185 -3.31 9.73 -1.84
N ASP A 186 -3.95 9.76 -3.01
CA ASP A 186 -3.36 10.22 -4.25
C ASP A 186 -3.30 11.77 -4.32
N ASP A 187 -2.58 12.30 -5.30
CA ASP A 187 -2.41 13.75 -5.53
C ASP A 187 -3.74 14.50 -5.75
N ASP A 188 -4.80 13.80 -6.15
CA ASP A 188 -6.14 14.35 -6.36
C ASP A 188 -7.04 14.30 -5.12
N MET A 189 -6.50 13.86 -3.97
CA MET A 189 -7.18 13.81 -2.67
C MET A 189 -6.61 14.84 -1.66
N PRO A 190 -6.67 16.14 -1.94
CA PRO A 190 -6.04 17.15 -1.08
C PRO A 190 -6.65 17.17 0.32
N GLY A 191 -5.79 17.08 1.34
CA GLY A 191 -6.18 17.14 2.76
C GLY A 191 -6.77 15.86 3.32
N ILE A 192 -6.66 14.73 2.61
CA ILE A 192 -6.97 13.40 3.14
C ILE A 192 -5.71 12.84 3.79
N ASP A 193 -5.85 12.28 4.99
CA ASP A 193 -4.73 11.67 5.72
C ASP A 193 -4.45 10.24 5.26
N LEU A 194 -5.53 9.45 5.06
CA LEU A 194 -5.46 8.05 4.63
C LEU A 194 -6.80 7.57 4.06
N VAL A 195 -6.76 6.43 3.38
CA VAL A 195 -7.93 5.80 2.76
C VAL A 195 -8.06 4.38 3.29
N ILE A 196 -9.28 3.98 3.68
CA ILE A 196 -9.57 2.65 4.22
C ILE A 196 -10.63 1.93 3.37
N PRO A 197 -10.74 0.59 3.45
CA PRO A 197 -11.81 -0.16 2.80
C PRO A 197 -13.20 0.22 3.33
N ASP A 198 -14.22 0.04 2.51
CA ASP A 198 -15.62 0.13 2.94
C ASP A 198 -16.00 -1.12 3.75
N PHE A 199 -16.32 -0.94 5.02
CA PHE A 199 -16.73 -2.02 5.92
C PHE A 199 -18.24 -2.34 5.89
N SER A 200 -19.04 -1.67 5.07
CA SER A 200 -20.51 -1.80 5.05
C SER A 200 -20.97 -3.24 4.92
N TYR A 201 -20.33 -4.03 4.05
CA TYR A 201 -20.65 -5.45 3.91
C TYR A 201 -20.33 -6.26 5.18
N VAL A 202 -19.19 -5.98 5.81
CA VAL A 202 -18.74 -6.65 7.04
C VAL A 202 -19.68 -6.30 8.20
N ILE A 203 -20.01 -5.02 8.35
CA ILE A 203 -20.92 -4.52 9.40
C ILE A 203 -22.31 -5.15 9.24
N LYS A 204 -22.83 -5.22 8.03
CA LYS A 204 -24.13 -5.86 7.73
C LYS A 204 -24.14 -7.36 8.07
N ASN A 205 -23.00 -8.03 7.96
CA ASN A 205 -22.85 -9.48 8.20
C ASN A 205 -22.04 -9.78 9.49
N ARG A 206 -21.97 -8.84 10.45
CA ARG A 206 -21.11 -8.94 11.65
C ARG A 206 -21.26 -10.26 12.43
N ASP A 207 -22.49 -10.82 12.48
CA ASP A 207 -22.78 -12.07 13.19
C ASP A 207 -22.12 -13.30 12.54
N LYS A 208 -21.72 -13.20 11.27
CA LYS A 208 -21.02 -14.25 10.53
C LYS A 208 -19.51 -14.13 10.64
N VAL A 209 -18.96 -12.97 11.01
CA VAL A 209 -17.51 -12.74 11.04
C VAL A 209 -16.90 -13.52 12.20
N ARG A 210 -15.90 -14.38 11.89
CA ARG A 210 -15.27 -15.27 12.87
C ARG A 210 -13.91 -14.74 13.35
N GLY A 211 -13.29 -13.90 12.59
CA GLY A 211 -12.01 -13.29 12.93
C GLY A 211 -11.27 -12.73 11.73
N VAL A 212 -10.16 -12.06 12.03
CA VAL A 212 -9.21 -11.51 11.05
C VAL A 212 -7.92 -12.32 11.14
N VAL A 213 -7.35 -12.72 10.02
CA VAL A 213 -5.98 -13.26 9.90
C VAL A 213 -5.14 -12.24 9.14
N LEU A 214 -3.98 -11.87 9.68
CA LEU A 214 -3.08 -10.89 9.07
C LEU A 214 -1.84 -11.59 8.54
N THR A 215 -1.48 -11.29 7.30
CA THR A 215 -0.32 -11.86 6.63
C THR A 215 0.98 -11.33 7.23
N HIS A 216 1.09 -10.03 7.40
CA HIS A 216 2.28 -9.35 7.95
C HIS A 216 1.96 -7.92 8.43
N GLY A 217 2.96 -7.20 8.92
CA GLY A 217 2.78 -5.95 9.65
C GLY A 217 2.96 -4.66 8.84
N HIS A 218 2.82 -4.66 7.51
CA HIS A 218 2.81 -3.43 6.70
C HIS A 218 1.48 -2.68 6.83
N GLU A 219 1.51 -1.36 6.61
CA GLU A 219 0.34 -0.49 6.77
C GLU A 219 -0.80 -0.85 5.82
N ASP A 220 -0.48 -1.24 4.61
CA ASP A 220 -1.43 -1.67 3.59
C ASP A 220 -2.06 -3.05 3.86
N HIS A 221 -1.69 -3.71 4.99
CA HIS A 221 -2.27 -4.96 5.50
C HIS A 221 -2.87 -4.83 6.90
N ILE A 222 -2.40 -3.88 7.74
CA ILE A 222 -2.90 -3.73 9.12
C ILE A 222 -3.43 -2.33 9.44
N GLY A 223 -3.24 -1.35 8.55
CA GLY A 223 -3.43 0.06 8.88
C GLY A 223 -4.87 0.46 9.18
N ALA A 224 -5.85 -0.22 8.56
CA ALA A 224 -7.27 0.06 8.78
C ALA A 224 -7.90 -0.79 9.90
N LEU A 225 -7.14 -1.70 10.53
CA LEU A 225 -7.66 -2.66 11.49
C LEU A 225 -8.32 -1.99 12.71
N SER A 226 -7.78 -0.88 13.21
CA SER A 226 -8.36 -0.16 14.34
C SER A 226 -9.73 0.44 14.04
N TYR A 227 -9.98 0.82 12.79
CA TYR A 227 -11.29 1.30 12.32
C TYR A 227 -12.29 0.15 12.24
N LEU A 228 -11.87 -0.99 11.66
CA LEU A 228 -12.72 -2.18 11.58
C LEU A 228 -13.13 -2.69 12.96
N LEU A 229 -12.19 -2.80 13.92
CA LEU A 229 -12.47 -3.36 15.24
C LEU A 229 -13.35 -2.46 16.10
N LYS A 230 -13.44 -1.16 15.84
CA LYS A 230 -14.44 -0.26 16.46
C LYS A 230 -15.87 -0.62 16.04
N GLU A 231 -16.05 -1.09 14.80
CA GLU A 231 -17.36 -1.46 14.24
C GLU A 231 -17.70 -2.95 14.47
N VAL A 232 -16.70 -3.81 14.28
CA VAL A 232 -16.85 -5.27 14.35
C VAL A 232 -15.68 -5.85 15.13
N ASN A 233 -15.83 -5.94 16.47
CA ASN A 233 -14.78 -6.45 17.36
C ASN A 233 -14.74 -7.97 17.34
N VAL A 234 -13.74 -8.52 16.64
CA VAL A 234 -13.51 -9.96 16.47
C VAL A 234 -12.05 -10.33 16.76
N PRO A 235 -11.74 -11.62 17.07
CA PRO A 235 -10.36 -12.02 17.28
C PRO A 235 -9.47 -11.80 16.07
N VAL A 236 -8.24 -11.32 16.32
CA VAL A 236 -7.20 -11.09 15.33
C VAL A 236 -6.07 -12.09 15.56
N TYR A 237 -5.66 -12.78 14.49
CA TYR A 237 -4.63 -13.81 14.51
C TYR A 237 -3.50 -13.39 13.58
N SER A 238 -2.27 -13.39 14.05
CA SER A 238 -1.07 -13.16 13.22
C SER A 238 0.21 -13.61 13.93
N ALA A 239 1.32 -13.48 13.22
CA ALA A 239 2.64 -13.72 13.77
C ALA A 239 3.03 -12.66 14.82
N ARG A 240 4.08 -12.96 15.59
CA ARG A 240 4.41 -12.22 16.81
C ARG A 240 4.75 -10.74 16.56
N LEU A 241 5.56 -10.46 15.54
CA LEU A 241 5.91 -9.07 15.22
C LEU A 241 4.67 -8.27 14.77
N THR A 242 3.87 -8.84 13.87
CA THR A 242 2.63 -8.21 13.38
C THR A 242 1.67 -7.89 14.52
N ILE A 243 1.45 -8.84 15.45
CA ILE A 243 0.62 -8.60 16.65
C ILE A 243 1.21 -7.46 17.48
N GLY A 244 2.53 -7.42 17.68
CA GLY A 244 3.19 -6.35 18.44
C GLY A 244 3.01 -4.95 17.80
N LEU A 245 3.01 -4.87 16.48
CA LEU A 245 2.73 -3.61 15.76
C LEU A 245 1.25 -3.22 15.88
N VAL A 246 0.34 -4.19 15.76
CA VAL A 246 -1.11 -3.99 15.96
C VAL A 246 -1.42 -3.51 17.38
N GLU A 247 -0.76 -4.07 18.43
CA GLU A 247 -0.92 -3.59 19.80
C GLU A 247 -0.68 -2.08 19.92
N GLY A 248 0.37 -1.57 19.28
CA GLY A 248 0.68 -0.14 19.23
C GLY A 248 -0.46 0.68 18.66
N LYS A 249 -0.99 0.28 17.51
CA LYS A 249 -2.10 0.95 16.81
C LYS A 249 -3.40 0.94 17.62
N LEU A 250 -3.74 -0.22 18.21
CA LEU A 250 -4.96 -0.34 19.02
C LEU A 250 -4.85 0.45 20.32
N LYS A 251 -3.64 0.59 20.88
CA LYS A 251 -3.37 1.45 22.02
C LYS A 251 -3.57 2.92 21.67
N GLU A 252 -3.05 3.38 20.55
CA GLU A 252 -3.26 4.74 20.02
C GLU A 252 -4.75 5.02 19.74
N ALA A 253 -5.47 4.02 19.21
CA ALA A 253 -6.92 4.09 18.97
C ALA A 253 -7.78 3.95 20.24
N GLY A 254 -7.19 3.62 21.40
CA GLY A 254 -7.87 3.49 22.71
C GLY A 254 -8.68 2.21 22.88
N ILE A 255 -8.53 1.20 22.02
CA ILE A 255 -9.35 -0.03 22.01
C ILE A 255 -8.56 -1.33 22.30
N LEU A 256 -7.29 -1.23 22.69
CA LEU A 256 -6.44 -2.41 22.92
C LEU A 256 -7.04 -3.37 23.96
N ASN A 257 -7.57 -2.84 25.07
CA ASN A 257 -8.11 -3.66 26.18
C ASN A 257 -9.41 -4.40 25.80
N GLU A 258 -10.10 -3.96 24.76
CA GLU A 258 -11.34 -4.56 24.27
C GLU A 258 -11.07 -5.58 23.14
N SER A 259 -9.86 -5.54 22.57
CA SER A 259 -9.48 -6.33 21.41
C SER A 259 -8.84 -7.66 21.81
N LYS A 260 -9.15 -8.71 21.06
CA LYS A 260 -8.58 -10.05 21.28
C LYS A 260 -7.49 -10.33 20.24
N LEU A 261 -6.24 -10.22 20.63
CA LEU A 261 -5.06 -10.50 19.81
C LEU A 261 -4.51 -11.89 20.14
N VAL A 262 -4.20 -12.69 19.12
CA VAL A 262 -3.72 -14.08 19.28
C VAL A 262 -2.49 -14.30 18.40
N VAL A 263 -1.35 -14.52 19.03
CA VAL A 263 -0.09 -14.82 18.33
C VAL A 263 -0.14 -16.23 17.76
N LYS A 264 0.28 -16.38 16.51
CA LYS A 264 0.42 -17.62 15.75
C LYS A 264 1.84 -17.79 15.21
N LYS A 265 2.17 -19.03 14.87
CA LYS A 265 3.44 -19.38 14.25
C LYS A 265 3.17 -20.12 12.94
N PRO A 266 4.11 -20.15 12.01
CA PRO A 266 4.04 -21.04 10.86
C PRO A 266 3.76 -22.49 11.29
N GLY A 267 2.82 -23.16 10.61
CA GLY A 267 2.30 -24.48 10.95
C GLY A 267 1.08 -24.47 11.89
N ASP A 268 0.78 -23.35 12.56
CA ASP A 268 -0.42 -23.25 13.39
C ASP A 268 -1.68 -23.19 12.52
N VAL A 269 -2.73 -23.90 12.94
CA VAL A 269 -4.04 -23.87 12.28
C VAL A 269 -5.07 -23.19 13.19
N VAL A 270 -5.83 -22.25 12.66
CA VAL A 270 -6.93 -21.59 13.34
C VAL A 270 -8.25 -22.03 12.74
N LYS A 271 -9.13 -22.62 13.55
CA LYS A 271 -10.48 -23.02 13.14
C LYS A 271 -11.46 -21.88 13.40
N MET A 272 -12.13 -21.43 12.35
CA MET A 272 -13.10 -20.33 12.35
C MET A 272 -14.43 -20.80 11.69
N GLY A 273 -15.28 -21.43 12.49
CA GLY A 273 -16.50 -22.06 11.98
C GLY A 273 -16.21 -23.24 11.06
N SER A 274 -16.67 -23.19 9.82
CA SER A 274 -16.45 -24.18 8.77
C SER A 274 -15.13 -23.97 7.98
N ILE A 275 -14.44 -22.86 8.24
CA ILE A 275 -13.16 -22.49 7.60
C ILE A 275 -12.04 -22.72 8.59
N SER A 276 -10.91 -23.24 8.13
CA SER A 276 -9.68 -23.34 8.92
C SER A 276 -8.53 -22.71 8.14
N VAL A 277 -7.68 -21.91 8.81
CA VAL A 277 -6.55 -21.20 8.21
C VAL A 277 -5.27 -21.66 8.85
N GLU A 278 -4.33 -22.17 8.05
CA GLU A 278 -2.97 -22.52 8.43
C GLU A 278 -2.01 -21.41 8.00
N PHE A 279 -1.09 -21.05 8.89
CA PHE A 279 -0.04 -20.08 8.65
C PHE A 279 1.18 -20.75 8.02
N ILE A 280 1.66 -20.22 6.89
CA ILE A 280 2.83 -20.73 6.15
C ILE A 280 3.91 -19.65 6.15
N ALA A 281 5.14 -19.96 6.55
CA ALA A 281 6.24 -19.00 6.51
C ALA A 281 6.55 -18.56 5.06
N VAL A 282 6.63 -17.25 4.83
CA VAL A 282 7.11 -16.66 3.59
C VAL A 282 8.22 -15.64 3.88
N ASN A 283 9.06 -15.34 2.89
CA ASN A 283 9.99 -14.21 2.99
C ASN A 283 9.36 -12.95 2.44
N HIS A 284 9.53 -11.85 3.15
CA HIS A 284 9.16 -10.52 2.69
C HIS A 284 10.17 -9.48 3.21
N SER A 285 9.87 -8.18 3.12
CA SER A 285 10.72 -7.11 3.65
C SER A 285 10.59 -6.91 5.16
N ILE A 286 9.66 -7.59 5.80
CA ILE A 286 9.42 -7.58 7.25
C ILE A 286 9.49 -9.01 7.81
N PRO A 287 10.04 -9.25 9.02
CA PRO A 287 10.04 -10.55 9.66
C PRO A 287 8.64 -11.12 9.90
N ASP A 288 8.55 -12.44 10.03
CA ASP A 288 7.33 -13.18 10.36
C ASP A 288 6.20 -13.07 9.32
N ALA A 289 6.48 -12.69 8.08
CA ALA A 289 5.47 -12.70 7.04
C ALA A 289 4.94 -14.11 6.78
N CYS A 290 3.63 -14.23 6.58
CA CYS A 290 2.94 -15.49 6.38
C CYS A 290 2.04 -15.46 5.14
N GLY A 291 2.05 -16.55 4.38
CA GLY A 291 0.95 -16.95 3.52
C GLY A 291 -0.01 -17.87 4.25
N PHE A 292 -1.10 -18.24 3.61
CA PHE A 292 -2.15 -19.06 4.21
C PHE A 292 -2.56 -20.24 3.33
N ALA A 293 -2.77 -21.42 3.96
CA ALA A 293 -3.62 -22.46 3.41
C ALA A 293 -4.99 -22.38 4.08
N ILE A 294 -6.04 -22.21 3.29
CA ILE A 294 -7.41 -22.01 3.76
C ILE A 294 -8.22 -23.23 3.38
N PHE A 295 -8.54 -24.03 4.39
CA PHE A 295 -9.33 -25.27 4.23
C PHE A 295 -10.82 -24.98 4.38
N THR A 296 -11.57 -25.29 3.35
CA THR A 296 -13.03 -25.09 3.30
C THR A 296 -13.73 -26.38 2.88
N PRO A 297 -15.03 -26.51 3.10
CA PRO A 297 -15.80 -27.66 2.60
C PRO A 297 -15.84 -27.81 1.07
N VAL A 298 -15.51 -26.75 0.33
CA VAL A 298 -15.46 -26.73 -1.15
C VAL A 298 -14.09 -27.18 -1.67
N GLY A 299 -13.03 -26.89 -0.92
CA GLY A 299 -11.66 -27.22 -1.28
C GLY A 299 -10.64 -26.34 -0.56
N THR A 300 -9.37 -26.55 -0.85
CA THR A 300 -8.25 -25.82 -0.28
C THR A 300 -7.89 -24.61 -1.16
N LEU A 301 -7.82 -23.41 -0.56
CA LEU A 301 -7.25 -22.25 -1.20
C LEU A 301 -5.85 -21.99 -0.63
N VAL A 302 -4.99 -21.41 -1.44
CA VAL A 302 -3.69 -20.90 -1.01
C VAL A 302 -3.65 -19.40 -1.27
N HIS A 303 -3.31 -18.61 -0.26
CA HIS A 303 -3.01 -17.18 -0.36
C HIS A 303 -1.54 -16.99 -0.04
N THR A 304 -0.76 -16.42 -0.96
CA THR A 304 0.70 -16.29 -0.74
C THR A 304 1.04 -15.27 0.34
N GLY A 305 0.14 -14.30 0.63
CA GLY A 305 0.55 -13.03 1.21
C GLY A 305 1.55 -12.34 0.28
N ASP A 306 2.19 -11.31 0.76
CA ASP A 306 3.31 -10.67 0.08
C ASP A 306 4.54 -11.54 0.28
N PHE A 307 5.21 -11.90 -0.81
CA PHE A 307 6.30 -12.87 -0.72
C PHE A 307 7.42 -12.63 -1.72
N LYS A 308 8.58 -13.16 -1.40
CA LYS A 308 9.69 -13.46 -2.32
C LYS A 308 10.31 -14.81 -1.95
N ILE A 309 11.21 -15.32 -2.77
CA ILE A 309 12.00 -16.51 -2.45
C ILE A 309 13.44 -16.07 -2.16
N ASP A 310 13.78 -15.92 -0.89
CA ASP A 310 15.13 -15.56 -0.45
C ASP A 310 15.85 -16.77 0.12
N TYR A 311 16.87 -17.27 -0.59
CA TYR A 311 17.66 -18.44 -0.15
C TYR A 311 18.71 -18.10 0.91
N THR A 312 18.96 -16.82 1.16
CA THR A 312 19.93 -16.35 2.16
C THR A 312 19.34 -15.20 2.99
N PRO A 313 18.16 -15.41 3.61
CA PRO A 313 17.48 -14.36 4.34
C PRO A 313 18.33 -13.87 5.53
N VAL A 314 18.13 -12.60 5.93
CA VAL A 314 18.92 -11.97 6.98
C VAL A 314 18.76 -12.66 8.33
N ASP A 315 17.54 -13.06 8.66
CA ASP A 315 17.18 -13.76 9.89
C ASP A 315 17.39 -15.29 9.85
N GLY A 316 17.73 -15.83 8.67
CA GLY A 316 17.93 -17.27 8.45
C GLY A 316 16.62 -18.06 8.27
N GLN A 317 15.44 -17.43 8.31
CA GLN A 317 14.15 -18.11 8.13
C GLN A 317 13.74 -18.08 6.65
N MET A 318 13.79 -19.22 5.98
CA MET A 318 13.41 -19.38 4.57
C MET A 318 11.90 -19.57 4.42
N ILE A 319 11.37 -19.20 3.25
CA ILE A 319 10.01 -19.56 2.84
C ILE A 319 9.82 -21.09 2.84
N ASP A 320 8.66 -21.54 3.33
CA ASP A 320 8.34 -22.98 3.39
C ASP A 320 7.80 -23.50 2.05
N LEU A 321 8.70 -23.62 1.05
CA LEU A 321 8.40 -24.18 -0.26
C LEU A 321 7.94 -25.66 -0.18
N ALA A 322 8.39 -26.39 0.85
CA ALA A 322 8.00 -27.78 1.03
C ALA A 322 6.49 -27.86 1.33
N ARG A 323 5.97 -26.97 2.17
CA ARG A 323 4.56 -26.94 2.51
C ARG A 323 3.68 -26.57 1.30
N PHE A 324 4.10 -25.61 0.48
CA PHE A 324 3.41 -25.29 -0.78
C PHE A 324 3.37 -26.52 -1.72
N GLY A 325 4.45 -27.27 -1.82
CA GLY A 325 4.51 -28.49 -2.61
C GLY A 325 3.64 -29.63 -2.07
N GLU A 326 3.54 -29.77 -0.74
CA GLU A 326 2.63 -30.73 -0.10
C GLU A 326 1.15 -30.39 -0.39
N LEU A 327 0.78 -29.13 -0.26
CA LEU A 327 -0.58 -28.66 -0.59
C LEU A 327 -0.91 -28.96 -2.06
N GLY A 328 0.03 -28.72 -2.98
CA GLY A 328 -0.13 -29.05 -4.39
C GLY A 328 -0.34 -30.55 -4.67
N ARG A 329 0.29 -31.45 -3.89
CA ARG A 329 0.07 -32.90 -3.98
C ARG A 329 -1.34 -33.32 -3.49
N HIS A 330 -1.88 -32.61 -2.50
CA HIS A 330 -3.21 -32.90 -1.97
C HIS A 330 -4.34 -32.28 -2.83
N GLY A 331 -3.97 -31.36 -3.71
CA GLY A 331 -4.90 -30.63 -4.59
C GLY A 331 -5.31 -29.27 -4.03
N VAL A 332 -4.99 -28.22 -4.77
CA VAL A 332 -5.35 -26.84 -4.46
C VAL A 332 -6.45 -26.39 -5.43
N LEU A 333 -7.57 -25.96 -4.85
CA LEU A 333 -8.72 -25.50 -5.63
C LEU A 333 -8.43 -24.12 -6.26
N ALA A 334 -7.92 -23.16 -5.48
CA ALA A 334 -7.55 -21.86 -6.00
C ALA A 334 -6.27 -21.33 -5.35
N LEU A 335 -5.47 -20.62 -6.16
CA LEU A 335 -4.32 -19.84 -5.71
C LEU A 335 -4.68 -18.35 -5.80
N MET A 336 -4.41 -17.60 -4.74
CA MET A 336 -4.40 -16.16 -4.67
C MET A 336 -2.94 -15.72 -4.46
N SER A 337 -2.35 -15.04 -5.44
CA SER A 337 -0.90 -14.72 -5.39
C SER A 337 -0.62 -13.26 -5.63
N ASP A 338 0.31 -12.72 -4.83
CA ASP A 338 0.94 -11.41 -5.00
C ASP A 338 1.36 -11.18 -6.45
N SER A 339 1.03 -10.01 -6.99
CA SER A 339 1.25 -9.66 -8.40
C SER A 339 2.19 -8.47 -8.59
N THR A 340 2.66 -7.83 -7.52
CA THR A 340 3.37 -6.54 -7.54
C THR A 340 4.54 -6.48 -8.51
N ASN A 341 5.34 -7.54 -8.60
CA ASN A 341 6.47 -7.63 -9.52
C ASN A 341 6.29 -8.67 -10.66
N ALA A 342 5.06 -9.09 -10.97
CA ALA A 342 4.79 -10.09 -12.02
C ALA A 342 5.31 -9.69 -13.41
N GLU A 343 5.51 -8.41 -13.69
CA GLU A 343 6.09 -7.92 -14.95
C GLU A 343 7.63 -7.98 -14.97
N ARG A 344 8.29 -8.10 -13.79
CA ARG A 344 9.75 -8.07 -13.69
C ARG A 344 10.36 -9.44 -13.96
N PRO A 345 11.29 -9.57 -14.93
CA PRO A 345 11.94 -10.85 -15.23
C PRO A 345 12.92 -11.25 -14.11
N GLY A 346 13.20 -12.55 -14.03
CA GLY A 346 14.18 -13.12 -13.09
C GLY A 346 13.63 -13.30 -11.69
N MET A 347 14.52 -13.24 -10.71
CA MET A 347 14.24 -13.41 -9.28
C MET A 347 14.61 -12.15 -8.50
N THR A 348 13.91 -11.90 -7.42
CA THR A 348 14.23 -10.82 -6.49
C THR A 348 15.52 -11.13 -5.74
N PRO A 349 16.50 -10.23 -5.72
CA PRO A 349 17.74 -10.44 -4.98
C PRO A 349 17.51 -10.62 -3.47
N SER A 350 18.44 -11.33 -2.80
CA SER A 350 18.43 -11.43 -1.35
C SER A 350 18.62 -10.06 -0.67
N GLU A 351 17.90 -9.84 0.44
CA GLU A 351 18.06 -8.64 1.28
C GLU A 351 19.49 -8.51 1.83
N ARG A 352 20.21 -9.60 2.01
CA ARG A 352 21.62 -9.61 2.46
C ARG A 352 22.54 -8.76 1.59
N ARG A 353 22.27 -8.66 0.27
CA ARG A 353 23.07 -7.82 -0.66
C ARG A 353 23.05 -6.35 -0.28
N VAL A 354 21.98 -5.87 0.34
CA VAL A 354 21.90 -4.48 0.82
C VAL A 354 22.91 -4.23 1.93
N GLY A 355 23.10 -5.21 2.82
CA GLY A 355 24.14 -5.14 3.87
C GLY A 355 25.56 -5.06 3.30
N GLU A 356 25.85 -5.78 2.22
CA GLU A 356 27.15 -5.69 1.51
C GLU A 356 27.35 -4.30 0.90
N SER A 357 26.30 -3.70 0.36
CA SER A 357 26.33 -2.33 -0.15
C SER A 357 26.55 -1.30 0.97
N PHE A 358 25.88 -1.47 2.12
CA PHE A 358 26.14 -0.60 3.28
C PHE A 358 27.58 -0.67 3.75
N GLU A 359 28.20 -1.84 3.76
CA GLU A 359 29.60 -1.99 4.15
C GLU A 359 30.54 -1.13 3.27
N MET A 360 30.33 -1.17 1.95
CA MET A 360 31.09 -0.36 0.99
C MET A 360 30.83 1.14 1.18
N LEU A 361 29.56 1.53 1.37
CA LEU A 361 29.17 2.93 1.48
C LEU A 361 29.62 3.55 2.82
N PHE A 362 29.56 2.81 3.93
CA PHE A 362 30.07 3.26 5.23
C PHE A 362 31.59 3.49 5.19
N LYS A 363 32.32 2.59 4.51
CA LYS A 363 33.74 2.77 4.28
C LYS A 363 34.03 4.01 3.42
N LYS A 364 33.22 4.25 2.36
CA LYS A 364 33.33 5.44 1.50
C LYS A 364 32.99 6.74 2.24
N ALA A 365 32.04 6.69 3.17
CA ALA A 365 31.66 7.85 3.97
C ALA A 365 32.86 8.42 4.80
N GLY A 366 33.80 7.56 5.24
CA GLY A 366 34.96 7.98 5.99
C GLY A 366 34.62 8.59 7.36
N ASP A 367 34.99 9.82 7.58
CA ASP A 367 34.75 10.59 8.80
C ASP A 367 33.42 11.36 8.82
N ARG A 368 32.63 11.24 7.77
CA ARG A 368 31.35 11.93 7.65
C ARG A 368 30.26 11.29 8.50
N ARG A 369 29.30 12.10 8.92
CA ARG A 369 28.05 11.61 9.53
C ARG A 369 27.20 10.93 8.47
N ILE A 370 26.66 9.75 8.81
CA ILE A 370 25.86 8.93 7.89
C ILE A 370 24.38 9.06 8.26
N LEU A 371 23.53 9.40 7.28
CA LEU A 371 22.09 9.33 7.40
C LEU A 371 21.55 8.23 6.47
N VAL A 372 20.72 7.32 6.98
CA VAL A 372 20.09 6.29 6.17
C VAL A 372 18.58 6.43 6.27
N ALA A 373 17.94 6.80 5.16
CA ALA A 373 16.50 6.82 5.05
C ALA A 373 15.97 5.47 4.51
N SER A 374 15.02 4.89 5.21
CA SER A 374 14.42 3.59 4.84
C SER A 374 12.97 3.52 5.27
N PHE A 375 12.26 2.49 4.81
CA PHE A 375 10.96 2.12 5.36
C PHE A 375 11.10 1.68 6.82
N SER A 376 10.26 2.19 7.70
CA SER A 376 10.29 1.83 9.13
C SER A 376 9.93 0.37 9.38
N SER A 377 9.11 -0.21 8.53
CA SER A 377 8.70 -1.61 8.60
C SER A 377 9.77 -2.61 8.16
N ASN A 378 10.81 -2.18 7.42
CA ASN A 378 11.87 -3.07 6.98
C ASN A 378 12.89 -3.34 8.09
N VAL A 379 12.48 -4.15 9.07
CA VAL A 379 13.28 -4.51 10.25
C VAL A 379 14.58 -5.21 9.87
N HIS A 380 14.59 -6.01 8.80
CA HIS A 380 15.81 -6.66 8.29
C HIS A 380 16.85 -5.64 7.84
N ARG A 381 16.43 -4.57 7.17
CA ARG A 381 17.31 -3.50 6.73
C ARG A 381 17.84 -2.68 7.89
N ILE A 382 16.96 -2.38 8.87
CA ILE A 382 17.35 -1.72 10.11
C ILE A 382 18.43 -2.53 10.82
N GLN A 383 18.26 -3.86 10.92
CA GLN A 383 19.28 -4.73 11.51
C GLN A 383 20.62 -4.64 10.76
N GLN A 384 20.58 -4.69 9.41
CA GLN A 384 21.80 -4.59 8.61
C GLN A 384 22.51 -3.24 8.75
N ILE A 385 21.74 -2.12 8.87
CA ILE A 385 22.32 -0.79 9.15
C ILE A 385 22.98 -0.78 10.53
N ILE A 386 22.31 -1.29 11.54
CA ILE A 386 22.83 -1.37 12.92
C ILE A 386 24.09 -2.23 12.96
N ASP A 387 24.08 -3.41 12.34
CA ASP A 387 25.23 -4.31 12.29
C ASP A 387 26.44 -3.65 11.63
N THR A 388 26.20 -2.92 10.54
CA THR A 388 27.26 -2.17 9.84
C THR A 388 27.78 -1.02 10.70
N ALA A 389 26.89 -0.27 11.37
CA ALA A 389 27.30 0.78 12.30
C ALA A 389 28.18 0.24 13.43
N VAL A 390 27.80 -0.90 14.03
CA VAL A 390 28.59 -1.57 15.09
C VAL A 390 29.98 -1.98 14.57
N ARG A 391 30.07 -2.58 13.37
CA ARG A 391 31.37 -2.96 12.77
C ARG A 391 32.28 -1.77 12.52
N HIS A 392 31.71 -0.61 12.20
CA HIS A 392 32.44 0.65 12.00
C HIS A 392 32.60 1.49 13.29
N GLY A 393 32.24 0.95 14.46
CA GLY A 393 32.39 1.64 15.77
C GLY A 393 31.45 2.83 15.95
N ARG A 394 30.38 2.93 15.16
CA ARG A 394 29.44 4.06 15.16
C ARG A 394 28.25 3.81 16.08
N LYS A 395 27.73 4.87 16.68
CA LYS A 395 26.46 4.90 17.41
C LYS A 395 25.31 5.13 16.44
N VAL A 396 24.14 4.65 16.79
CA VAL A 396 22.93 4.78 15.97
C VAL A 396 21.92 5.67 16.68
N VAL A 397 21.39 6.65 15.98
CA VAL A 397 20.22 7.45 16.39
C VAL A 397 19.05 7.12 15.49
N VAL A 398 17.88 6.96 16.06
CA VAL A 398 16.64 6.71 15.31
C VAL A 398 15.81 7.98 15.31
N SER A 399 15.27 8.37 14.14
CA SER A 399 14.51 9.60 13.98
C SER A 399 13.27 9.37 13.09
N GLY A 400 12.13 9.80 13.60
CA GLY A 400 10.83 9.65 12.97
C GLY A 400 9.94 8.70 13.77
N ARG A 401 8.70 9.14 14.08
CA ARG A 401 7.79 8.44 14.99
C ARG A 401 7.58 6.96 14.64
N SER A 402 7.29 6.65 13.38
CA SER A 402 7.09 5.26 12.96
C SER A 402 8.38 4.43 13.06
N MET A 403 9.54 5.01 12.71
CA MET A 403 10.84 4.36 12.85
C MET A 403 11.17 4.06 14.31
N GLU A 404 10.93 5.01 15.21
CA GLU A 404 11.11 4.85 16.66
C GLU A 404 10.20 3.76 17.22
N ASN A 405 8.90 3.79 16.88
CA ASN A 405 7.92 2.80 17.36
C ASN A 405 8.25 1.38 16.89
N VAL A 406 8.54 1.20 15.59
CA VAL A 406 8.86 -0.12 15.03
C VAL A 406 10.18 -0.64 15.58
N THR A 407 11.23 0.20 15.64
CA THR A 407 12.53 -0.18 16.18
C THR A 407 12.43 -0.59 17.65
N ALA A 408 11.69 0.17 18.45
CA ALA A 408 11.46 -0.15 19.87
C ALA A 408 10.72 -1.48 20.03
N LYS A 409 9.62 -1.69 19.29
CA LYS A 409 8.82 -2.92 19.36
C LYS A 409 9.61 -4.12 18.82
N ALA A 410 10.34 -3.99 17.73
CA ALA A 410 11.17 -5.06 17.19
C ALA A 410 12.33 -5.43 18.14
N SER A 411 12.90 -4.45 18.84
CA SER A 411 13.91 -4.69 19.89
C SER A 411 13.31 -5.39 21.11
N GLU A 412 12.17 -4.92 21.61
CA GLU A 412 11.41 -5.54 22.74
C GLU A 412 11.10 -7.01 22.45
N LEU A 413 10.70 -7.32 21.22
CA LEU A 413 10.34 -8.67 20.80
C LEU A 413 11.56 -9.52 20.38
N GLY A 414 12.79 -8.96 20.34
CA GLY A 414 14.04 -9.67 20.04
C GLY A 414 14.29 -9.91 18.55
N TYR A 415 13.61 -9.19 17.64
CA TYR A 415 13.88 -9.20 16.21
C TYR A 415 15.08 -8.34 15.83
N LEU A 416 15.34 -7.25 16.57
CA LEU A 416 16.56 -6.49 16.47
C LEU A 416 17.53 -6.88 17.58
N LYS A 417 18.78 -7.15 17.21
CA LYS A 417 19.85 -7.59 18.12
C LYS A 417 21.07 -6.70 17.94
N TYR A 418 21.53 -6.08 19.00
CA TYR A 418 22.69 -5.20 18.98
C TYR A 418 23.30 -5.09 20.37
N PRO A 419 24.61 -4.76 20.51
CA PRO A 419 25.25 -4.51 21.79
C PRO A 419 24.59 -3.36 22.56
N GLU A 420 24.64 -3.41 23.88
CA GLU A 420 24.18 -2.31 24.72
C GLU A 420 24.85 -0.97 24.31
N ASN A 421 24.12 0.12 24.48
CA ASN A 421 24.55 1.46 24.11
C ASN A 421 24.88 1.66 22.60
N THR A 422 24.42 0.78 21.71
CA THR A 422 24.54 0.99 20.24
C THR A 422 23.54 2.05 19.78
N ILE A 423 22.27 1.91 20.13
CA ILE A 423 21.22 2.90 19.88
C ILE A 423 21.23 3.89 21.04
N VAL A 424 21.32 5.16 20.72
CA VAL A 424 21.36 6.27 21.69
C VAL A 424 20.22 7.25 21.40
N ASP A 425 19.79 7.94 22.44
CA ASP A 425 18.75 8.96 22.31
C ASP A 425 19.22 10.14 21.43
N ILE A 426 18.32 10.70 20.65
CA ILE A 426 18.61 11.85 19.77
C ILE A 426 19.12 13.06 20.54
N ASP A 427 18.78 13.23 21.83
CA ASP A 427 19.28 14.31 22.66
C ASP A 427 20.76 14.11 23.07
N GLN A 428 21.26 12.88 23.05
CA GLN A 428 22.66 12.54 23.32
C GLN A 428 23.55 12.71 22.07
N MET A 429 22.96 12.86 20.88
CA MET A 429 23.67 12.98 19.61
C MET A 429 24.74 14.09 19.60
N ARG A 430 24.45 15.24 20.23
CA ARG A 430 25.34 16.42 20.25
C ARG A 430 26.74 16.19 20.84
N GLY A 431 26.90 15.16 21.64
CA GLY A 431 28.17 14.78 22.25
C GLY A 431 28.98 13.73 21.48
N ILE A 432 28.45 13.26 20.34
CA ILE A 432 29.06 12.19 19.53
C ILE A 432 29.69 12.82 18.29
N PRO A 433 30.97 12.58 18.00
CA PRO A 433 31.63 13.03 16.76
C PRO A 433 30.91 12.46 15.52
N ASP A 434 30.89 13.22 14.41
CA ASP A 434 30.21 12.85 13.18
C ASP A 434 30.69 11.51 12.61
N GLU A 435 32.01 11.24 12.68
CA GLU A 435 32.58 9.94 12.25
C GLU A 435 32.09 8.74 13.05
N ASN A 436 31.51 8.97 14.22
CA ASN A 436 30.97 7.93 15.10
C ASN A 436 29.44 7.88 15.11
N LEU A 437 28.78 8.56 14.17
CA LEU A 437 27.33 8.71 14.18
C LEU A 437 26.67 8.17 12.90
N VAL A 438 25.59 7.40 13.10
CA VAL A 438 24.65 7.00 12.06
C VAL A 438 23.24 7.40 12.49
N ILE A 439 22.47 8.01 11.61
CA ILE A 439 21.08 8.38 11.83
C ILE A 439 20.19 7.54 10.91
N ILE A 440 19.32 6.71 11.48
CA ILE A 440 18.27 5.99 10.72
C ILE A 440 17.01 6.84 10.75
N THR A 441 16.43 7.12 9.59
CA THR A 441 15.31 8.07 9.51
C THR A 441 14.20 7.62 8.57
N THR A 442 12.99 8.13 8.78
CA THR A 442 11.85 8.04 7.84
C THR A 442 11.96 9.08 6.74
N GLY A 443 11.11 8.97 5.70
CA GLY A 443 11.02 9.94 4.63
C GLY A 443 11.67 9.51 3.33
N SER A 444 11.90 8.21 3.18
CA SER A 444 12.43 7.62 1.94
C SER A 444 11.47 7.76 0.74
N GLN A 445 10.20 8.10 0.98
CA GLN A 445 9.16 8.33 -0.04
C GLN A 445 8.86 9.83 -0.25
N GLY A 446 9.57 10.71 0.42
CA GLY A 446 9.43 12.16 0.24
C GLY A 446 8.20 12.77 0.88
N GLU A 447 7.54 12.05 1.78
CA GLU A 447 6.33 12.51 2.49
C GLU A 447 6.61 13.86 3.18
N PRO A 448 5.73 14.86 3.02
CA PRO A 448 6.00 16.23 3.46
C PRO A 448 6.32 16.38 4.95
N MET A 449 5.70 15.55 5.80
CA MET A 449 5.85 15.61 7.26
C MET A 449 6.90 14.63 7.80
N SER A 450 7.56 13.86 6.93
CA SER A 450 8.58 12.89 7.34
C SER A 450 9.84 13.55 7.90
N ALA A 451 10.62 12.78 8.65
CA ALA A 451 11.82 13.32 9.30
C ALA A 451 12.85 13.81 8.26
N LEU A 452 13.14 13.03 7.20
CA LEU A 452 14.10 13.42 6.17
C LEU A 452 13.67 14.67 5.39
N THR A 453 12.40 14.76 5.00
CA THR A 453 11.85 15.93 4.28
C THR A 453 11.98 17.19 5.13
N ARG A 454 11.69 17.09 6.43
CA ARG A 454 11.88 18.21 7.36
C ARG A 454 13.34 18.57 7.56
N MET A 455 14.24 17.58 7.56
CA MET A 455 15.71 17.84 7.60
C MET A 455 16.16 18.58 6.33
N ALA A 456 15.69 18.14 5.15
CA ALA A 456 16.01 18.76 3.86
C ALA A 456 15.57 20.23 3.78
N ARG A 457 14.43 20.59 4.44
CA ARG A 457 13.89 21.95 4.51
C ARG A 457 14.43 22.79 5.66
N GLY A 458 15.29 22.25 6.52
CA GLY A 458 15.76 22.92 7.73
C GLY A 458 14.70 23.06 8.83
N GLU A 459 13.62 22.29 8.75
CA GLU A 459 12.47 22.34 9.67
C GLU A 459 12.57 21.29 10.81
N HIS A 460 13.58 20.41 10.77
CA HIS A 460 13.76 19.39 11.79
C HIS A 460 14.39 19.99 13.05
N ARG A 461 13.73 19.83 14.21
CA ARG A 461 14.08 20.53 15.45
C ARG A 461 15.44 20.17 16.02
N LYS A 462 15.95 18.96 15.80
CA LYS A 462 17.16 18.42 16.46
C LYS A 462 18.28 18.09 15.49
N ILE A 463 18.00 17.87 14.21
CA ILE A 463 18.97 17.46 13.18
C ILE A 463 18.97 18.50 12.07
N SER A 464 20.13 19.07 11.78
CA SER A 464 20.36 19.93 10.61
C SER A 464 21.31 19.21 9.66
N VAL A 465 20.97 19.18 8.38
CA VAL A 465 21.83 18.62 7.32
C VAL A 465 22.90 19.63 6.94
N THR A 466 24.09 19.14 6.73
CA THR A 466 25.30 19.93 6.38
C THR A 466 26.00 19.31 5.17
N ALA A 467 26.98 20.04 4.62
CA ALA A 467 27.83 19.54 3.53
C ALA A 467 28.76 18.36 3.95
N HIS A 468 28.86 18.08 5.25
CA HIS A 468 29.64 16.95 5.79
C HIS A 468 28.78 15.67 5.94
N ASP A 469 27.51 15.69 5.53
CA ASP A 469 26.63 14.54 5.64
C ASP A 469 26.73 13.62 4.41
N TYR A 470 26.72 12.31 4.69
CA TYR A 470 26.62 11.24 3.69
C TYR A 470 25.25 10.56 3.82
N ILE A 471 24.37 10.82 2.87
CA ILE A 471 22.96 10.42 2.98
C ILE A 471 22.69 9.26 2.03
N ILE A 472 22.12 8.17 2.55
CA ILE A 472 21.75 6.98 1.79
C ILE A 472 20.21 6.86 1.81
N ILE A 473 19.56 6.95 0.65
CA ILE A 473 18.13 6.71 0.50
C ILE A 473 17.92 5.24 0.09
N SER A 474 17.74 4.38 1.10
CA SER A 474 17.64 2.93 0.94
C SER A 474 16.20 2.50 0.65
N ALA A 475 15.62 3.06 -0.39
CA ALA A 475 14.26 2.77 -0.87
C ALA A 475 14.15 3.06 -2.37
N THR A 476 13.21 2.39 -3.03
CA THR A 476 12.74 2.79 -4.38
C THR A 476 11.43 3.56 -4.20
N PRO A 477 11.20 4.66 -4.93
CA PRO A 477 9.92 5.34 -4.89
C PRO A 477 8.76 4.39 -5.20
N ILE A 478 7.71 4.44 -4.39
CA ILE A 478 6.43 3.83 -4.71
C ILE A 478 5.85 4.60 -5.92
N PRO A 479 5.20 3.93 -6.88
CA PRO A 479 4.57 4.61 -8.00
C PRO A 479 3.72 5.80 -7.55
N GLY A 480 3.96 6.99 -8.14
CA GLY A 480 3.35 8.26 -7.74
C GLY A 480 4.25 9.16 -6.87
N ASN A 481 5.21 8.61 -6.13
CA ASN A 481 6.07 9.38 -5.22
C ASN A 481 7.38 9.89 -5.87
N GLU A 482 7.63 9.61 -7.14
CA GLU A 482 8.92 9.93 -7.81
C GLU A 482 9.25 11.43 -7.74
N LYS A 483 8.25 12.29 -7.91
CA LYS A 483 8.43 13.76 -7.85
C LYS A 483 8.78 14.23 -6.45
N LEU A 484 8.13 13.66 -5.43
CA LEU A 484 8.35 14.01 -4.02
C LEU A 484 9.75 13.57 -3.58
N VAL A 485 10.15 12.33 -3.90
CA VAL A 485 11.49 11.80 -3.61
C VAL A 485 12.56 12.61 -4.34
N GLY A 486 12.37 12.89 -5.64
CA GLY A 486 13.29 13.71 -6.44
C GLY A 486 13.48 15.12 -5.86
N LYS A 487 12.41 15.72 -5.33
CA LYS A 487 12.49 17.03 -4.66
C LYS A 487 13.34 16.97 -3.39
N VAL A 488 13.11 15.98 -2.53
CA VAL A 488 13.88 15.81 -1.29
C VAL A 488 15.37 15.60 -1.59
N ILE A 489 15.69 14.77 -2.61
CA ILE A 489 17.08 14.58 -3.06
C ILE A 489 17.71 15.92 -3.47
N ASN A 490 17.04 16.71 -4.30
CA ASN A 490 17.53 18.02 -4.73
C ASN A 490 17.72 18.98 -3.54
N ASP A 491 16.75 19.04 -2.63
CA ASP A 491 16.82 19.89 -1.43
C ASP A 491 18.04 19.51 -0.57
N LEU A 492 18.30 18.20 -0.35
CA LEU A 492 19.46 17.71 0.40
C LEU A 492 20.80 18.03 -0.30
N MET A 493 20.88 17.85 -1.63
CA MET A 493 22.09 18.19 -2.41
C MET A 493 22.35 19.69 -2.43
N THR A 494 21.32 20.52 -2.38
CA THR A 494 21.45 21.99 -2.29
C THR A 494 22.09 22.43 -0.97
N LEU A 495 21.92 21.63 0.10
CA LEU A 495 22.61 21.84 1.38
C LEU A 495 24.09 21.39 1.35
N GLY A 496 24.55 20.81 0.24
CA GLY A 496 25.91 20.35 0.01
C GLY A 496 26.16 18.89 0.42
N ALA A 497 25.17 18.15 0.90
CA ALA A 497 25.30 16.75 1.28
C ALA A 497 25.56 15.84 0.06
N GLU A 498 26.36 14.79 0.23
CA GLU A 498 26.46 13.71 -0.78
C GLU A 498 25.30 12.74 -0.57
N VAL A 499 24.42 12.58 -1.59
CA VAL A 499 23.21 11.75 -1.51
C VAL A 499 23.34 10.55 -2.45
N ILE A 500 23.22 9.35 -1.89
CA ILE A 500 23.23 8.06 -2.59
C ILE A 500 21.78 7.55 -2.68
N TYR A 501 21.23 7.48 -3.89
CA TYR A 501 19.84 7.10 -4.13
C TYR A 501 19.65 6.15 -5.33
N GLU A 502 20.74 5.86 -6.07
CA GLU A 502 20.67 5.02 -7.27
C GLU A 502 20.48 3.54 -6.90
N SER A 503 19.47 2.89 -7.48
CA SER A 503 19.21 1.46 -7.31
C SER A 503 20.37 0.57 -7.78
N SER A 504 21.19 1.05 -8.75
CA SER A 504 22.41 0.39 -9.23
C SER A 504 23.44 0.15 -8.13
N MET A 505 23.41 0.95 -7.05
CA MET A 505 24.28 0.79 -5.88
C MET A 505 23.87 -0.36 -4.96
N GLY A 506 22.78 -1.08 -5.27
CA GLY A 506 22.32 -2.22 -4.49
C GLY A 506 21.84 -1.87 -3.08
N ILE A 507 21.40 -0.63 -2.85
CA ILE A 507 20.94 -0.12 -1.56
C ILE A 507 19.47 -0.46 -1.26
N HIS A 508 18.77 -1.07 -2.20
CA HIS A 508 17.39 -1.51 -2.05
C HIS A 508 17.13 -2.80 -2.82
N VAL A 509 16.34 -3.66 -2.24
CA VAL A 509 15.72 -4.81 -2.91
C VAL A 509 14.25 -4.87 -2.56
N SER A 510 13.42 -5.34 -3.50
CA SER A 510 11.99 -5.50 -3.30
C SER A 510 11.67 -6.61 -2.29
N GLY A 511 10.53 -6.50 -1.62
CA GLY A 511 9.94 -7.56 -0.82
C GLY A 511 9.12 -8.57 -1.63
N HIS A 512 8.77 -8.25 -2.89
CA HIS A 512 7.83 -8.98 -3.71
C HIS A 512 8.52 -9.86 -4.76
N ALA A 513 7.89 -10.99 -5.06
CA ALA A 513 8.34 -11.99 -6.01
C ALA A 513 8.35 -11.49 -7.45
N CYS A 514 9.46 -11.67 -8.15
CA CYS A 514 9.54 -11.51 -9.59
C CYS A 514 9.01 -12.75 -10.33
N ARG A 515 8.99 -12.71 -11.64
CA ARG A 515 8.38 -13.71 -12.53
C ARG A 515 8.77 -15.16 -12.23
N GLU A 516 10.06 -15.45 -12.02
CA GLU A 516 10.53 -16.82 -11.81
C GLU A 516 10.16 -17.40 -10.43
N GLU A 517 10.00 -16.53 -9.44
CA GLU A 517 9.53 -16.90 -8.10
C GLU A 517 8.03 -17.23 -8.14
N ILE A 518 7.25 -16.42 -8.85
CA ILE A 518 5.80 -16.67 -9.07
C ILE A 518 5.62 -17.99 -9.82
N ARG A 519 6.40 -18.27 -10.90
CA ARG A 519 6.38 -19.54 -11.60
C ARG A 519 6.71 -20.72 -10.69
N THR A 520 7.64 -20.55 -9.75
CA THR A 520 8.00 -21.57 -8.77
C THR A 520 6.78 -21.92 -7.90
N ILE A 521 6.04 -20.94 -7.41
CA ILE A 521 4.81 -21.17 -6.62
C ILE A 521 3.75 -21.88 -7.46
N PHE A 522 3.52 -21.46 -8.71
CA PHE A 522 2.61 -22.19 -9.61
C PHE A 522 3.01 -23.66 -9.81
N GLY A 523 4.30 -23.92 -10.02
CA GLY A 523 4.84 -25.28 -10.19
C GLY A 523 4.66 -26.17 -8.97
N LEU A 524 4.75 -25.59 -7.76
CA LEU A 524 4.55 -26.29 -6.49
C LEU A 524 3.07 -26.50 -6.18
N VAL A 525 2.25 -25.47 -6.27
CA VAL A 525 0.85 -25.43 -5.85
C VAL A 525 -0.08 -26.10 -6.85
N LYS A 526 0.16 -25.95 -8.16
CA LYS A 526 -0.63 -26.50 -9.27
C LYS A 526 -2.13 -26.26 -9.10
N PRO A 527 -2.58 -25.01 -8.99
CA PRO A 527 -3.96 -24.69 -8.66
C PRO A 527 -4.91 -25.03 -9.83
N LYS A 528 -6.18 -25.39 -9.52
CA LYS A 528 -7.22 -25.54 -10.52
C LYS A 528 -7.72 -24.17 -11.02
N PHE A 529 -7.86 -23.20 -10.12
CA PHE A 529 -8.26 -21.83 -10.40
C PHE A 529 -7.21 -20.83 -9.91
N PHE A 530 -7.20 -19.66 -10.52
CA PHE A 530 -6.26 -18.60 -10.14
C PHE A 530 -6.95 -17.24 -10.02
N ILE A 531 -6.60 -16.50 -8.98
CA ILE A 531 -7.04 -15.13 -8.70
C ILE A 531 -5.79 -14.30 -8.38
N PRO A 532 -5.27 -13.49 -9.31
CA PRO A 532 -4.17 -12.58 -9.00
C PRO A 532 -4.64 -11.54 -7.99
N VAL A 533 -3.83 -11.27 -6.97
CA VAL A 533 -4.10 -10.29 -5.92
C VAL A 533 -2.92 -9.35 -5.75
N HIS A 534 -3.11 -8.27 -5.00
CA HIS A 534 -2.08 -7.29 -4.63
C HIS A 534 -1.39 -6.63 -5.82
N GLY A 535 -1.84 -5.43 -6.20
CA GLY A 535 -1.24 -4.62 -7.25
C GLY A 535 -2.24 -3.96 -8.19
N GLU A 536 -1.73 -3.01 -8.97
CA GLU A 536 -2.48 -2.34 -10.03
C GLU A 536 -2.93 -3.35 -11.10
N TYR A 537 -3.94 -2.99 -11.90
CA TYR A 537 -4.48 -3.86 -12.94
C TYR A 537 -3.41 -4.43 -13.90
N LYS A 538 -2.39 -3.64 -14.25
CA LYS A 538 -1.27 -4.10 -15.09
C LYS A 538 -0.52 -5.29 -14.46
N HIS A 539 -0.31 -5.26 -13.13
CA HIS A 539 0.36 -6.31 -12.39
C HIS A 539 -0.50 -7.59 -12.35
N LEU A 540 -1.80 -7.43 -12.05
CA LEU A 540 -2.78 -8.54 -12.04
C LEU A 540 -2.87 -9.21 -13.42
N ALA A 541 -2.92 -8.41 -14.50
CA ALA A 541 -2.96 -8.90 -15.87
C ALA A 541 -1.69 -9.66 -16.25
N LYS A 542 -0.52 -9.18 -15.82
CA LYS A 542 0.76 -9.88 -16.05
C LYS A 542 0.85 -11.20 -15.27
N ASN A 543 0.35 -11.23 -14.05
CA ASN A 543 0.30 -12.48 -13.27
C ASN A 543 -0.69 -13.48 -13.87
N ARG A 544 -1.83 -13.02 -14.42
CA ARG A 544 -2.73 -13.86 -15.24
C ARG A 544 -2.00 -14.49 -16.43
N ASP A 545 -1.23 -13.67 -17.18
CA ASP A 545 -0.47 -14.16 -18.34
C ASP A 545 0.51 -15.25 -17.91
N LEU A 546 1.20 -15.07 -16.77
CA LEU A 546 2.09 -16.10 -16.20
C LEU A 546 1.32 -17.38 -15.82
N ALA A 547 0.11 -17.25 -15.24
CA ALA A 547 -0.71 -18.41 -14.89
C ALA A 547 -1.06 -19.25 -16.14
N VAL A 548 -1.41 -18.57 -17.26
CA VAL A 548 -1.66 -19.25 -18.55
C VAL A 548 -0.39 -19.95 -19.06
N GLU A 549 0.77 -19.29 -19.00
CA GLU A 549 2.07 -19.91 -19.36
C GLU A 549 2.36 -21.13 -18.49
N MET A 550 1.93 -21.13 -17.23
CA MET A 550 2.10 -22.25 -16.28
C MET A 550 1.03 -23.35 -16.42
N GLY A 551 0.11 -23.22 -17.41
CA GLY A 551 -0.86 -24.24 -17.77
C GLY A 551 -2.22 -24.13 -17.07
N VAL A 552 -2.52 -23.02 -16.39
CA VAL A 552 -3.86 -22.76 -15.87
C VAL A 552 -4.75 -22.30 -17.05
N PRO A 553 -5.88 -22.99 -17.35
CA PRO A 553 -6.77 -22.57 -18.42
C PRO A 553 -7.25 -21.14 -18.22
N PHE A 554 -7.32 -20.35 -19.28
CA PHE A 554 -7.72 -18.93 -19.21
C PHE A 554 -9.10 -18.74 -18.56
N GLU A 555 -10.05 -19.64 -18.83
CA GLU A 555 -11.39 -19.67 -18.25
C GLU A 555 -11.41 -19.99 -16.74
N ASN A 556 -10.30 -20.49 -16.20
CA ASN A 556 -10.12 -20.77 -14.78
C ASN A 556 -9.42 -19.62 -14.02
N ILE A 557 -9.22 -18.48 -14.67
CA ILE A 557 -8.56 -17.32 -14.09
C ILE A 557 -9.56 -16.16 -13.97
N ILE A 558 -9.67 -15.56 -12.80
CA ILE A 558 -10.47 -14.36 -12.57
C ILE A 558 -9.53 -13.22 -12.18
N VAL A 559 -9.35 -12.23 -13.06
CA VAL A 559 -8.82 -10.92 -12.69
C VAL A 559 -10.00 -10.12 -12.15
N GLY A 560 -10.13 -10.10 -10.82
CA GLY A 560 -11.23 -9.44 -10.14
C GLY A 560 -11.02 -7.94 -9.99
N GLU A 561 -12.07 -7.27 -9.56
CA GLU A 561 -12.05 -5.88 -9.07
C GLU A 561 -12.53 -5.88 -7.61
N ASN A 562 -12.20 -4.82 -6.87
CA ASN A 562 -12.72 -4.67 -5.51
C ASN A 562 -14.26 -4.69 -5.54
N GLY A 563 -14.87 -5.28 -4.52
CA GLY A 563 -16.32 -5.45 -4.42
C GLY A 563 -16.91 -6.62 -5.23
N HIS A 564 -16.17 -7.22 -6.16
CA HIS A 564 -16.67 -8.39 -6.89
C HIS A 564 -16.85 -9.59 -5.95
N VAL A 565 -18.01 -10.23 -6.01
CA VAL A 565 -18.28 -11.49 -5.33
C VAL A 565 -17.91 -12.64 -6.26
N ILE A 566 -16.80 -13.29 -6.00
CA ILE A 566 -16.29 -14.42 -6.77
C ILE A 566 -16.80 -15.70 -6.12
N GLU A 567 -17.71 -16.40 -6.78
CA GLU A 567 -18.20 -17.72 -6.36
C GLU A 567 -17.32 -18.83 -6.90
N LEU A 568 -16.87 -19.69 -5.99
CA LEU A 568 -15.99 -20.82 -6.25
C LEU A 568 -16.68 -22.13 -5.86
N THR A 569 -16.70 -23.07 -6.77
CA THR A 569 -17.13 -24.47 -6.56
C THR A 569 -16.00 -25.42 -6.91
N GLU A 570 -16.17 -26.72 -6.70
CA GLU A 570 -15.19 -27.71 -7.17
C GLU A 570 -14.91 -27.58 -8.68
N ASP A 571 -15.90 -27.14 -9.48
CA ASP A 571 -15.85 -27.20 -10.95
C ASP A 571 -15.85 -25.85 -11.65
N SER A 572 -16.12 -24.74 -10.95
CA SER A 572 -16.25 -23.43 -11.58
C SER A 572 -15.83 -22.28 -10.68
N VAL A 573 -15.34 -21.22 -11.31
CA VAL A 573 -15.09 -19.92 -10.71
C VAL A 573 -15.82 -18.84 -11.52
N LYS A 574 -16.58 -17.93 -10.86
CA LYS A 574 -17.38 -16.91 -11.53
C LYS A 574 -17.51 -15.67 -10.66
N SER A 575 -17.42 -14.49 -11.26
CA SER A 575 -17.90 -13.25 -10.66
C SER A 575 -19.42 -13.15 -10.88
N VAL A 576 -20.20 -12.99 -9.82
CA VAL A 576 -21.66 -13.11 -9.89
C VAL A 576 -22.41 -11.82 -9.55
N THR A 577 -21.85 -11.00 -8.67
CA THR A 577 -22.44 -9.73 -8.22
C THR A 577 -21.36 -8.85 -7.59
N THR A 578 -21.74 -7.67 -7.14
CA THR A 578 -20.85 -6.75 -6.44
C THR A 578 -21.43 -6.39 -5.06
N VAL A 579 -20.55 -5.94 -4.18
CA VAL A 579 -20.87 -5.35 -2.88
C VAL A 579 -20.26 -3.95 -2.82
N PRO A 580 -20.76 -3.03 -1.96
CA PRO A 580 -20.11 -1.74 -1.74
C PRO A 580 -18.63 -1.92 -1.35
N CYS A 581 -17.75 -1.13 -1.99
CA CYS A 581 -16.31 -1.18 -1.77
C CYS A 581 -15.64 0.18 -2.07
N ASP A 582 -16.40 1.28 -1.99
CA ASP A 582 -15.88 2.62 -2.23
C ASP A 582 -14.73 2.94 -1.27
N ALA A 583 -13.83 3.79 -1.72
CA ALA A 583 -12.74 4.28 -0.87
C ALA A 583 -13.31 5.17 0.24
N VAL A 584 -13.13 4.78 1.49
CA VAL A 584 -13.55 5.58 2.65
C VAL A 584 -12.39 6.47 3.07
N MET A 585 -12.56 7.78 2.91
CA MET A 585 -11.54 8.78 3.22
C MET A 585 -11.55 9.12 4.70
N VAL A 586 -10.35 9.28 5.26
CA VAL A 586 -10.15 9.72 6.65
C VAL A 586 -9.43 11.08 6.61
N ASP A 587 -10.02 12.07 7.29
CA ASP A 587 -9.50 13.42 7.43
C ASP A 587 -9.59 13.83 8.90
N GLY A 588 -8.45 13.83 9.60
CA GLY A 588 -8.39 14.05 11.04
C GLY A 588 -9.20 13.02 11.81
N ILE A 589 -10.32 13.46 12.41
CA ILE A 589 -11.25 12.59 13.15
C ILE A 589 -12.46 12.15 12.31
N GLY A 590 -12.65 12.74 11.12
CA GLY A 590 -13.73 12.43 10.18
C GLY A 590 -13.46 11.14 9.42
N ILE A 591 -14.46 10.27 9.30
CA ILE A 591 -14.37 9.00 8.58
C ILE A 591 -15.54 8.95 7.60
N GLY A 592 -15.23 9.01 6.28
CA GLY A 592 -16.24 8.90 5.23
C GLY A 592 -17.16 10.12 5.07
N ASP A 593 -16.88 11.22 5.75
CA ASP A 593 -17.61 12.49 5.65
C ASP A 593 -17.11 13.38 4.50
N VAL A 594 -15.97 13.05 3.90
CA VAL A 594 -15.43 13.72 2.72
C VAL A 594 -15.80 12.93 1.47
N GLY A 595 -16.72 13.49 0.67
CA GLY A 595 -17.12 12.92 -0.61
C GLY A 595 -16.46 13.60 -1.81
N SER A 596 -16.77 13.13 -3.02
CA SER A 596 -16.23 13.66 -4.29
C SER A 596 -16.48 15.17 -4.49
N ILE A 597 -17.57 15.70 -3.95
CA ILE A 597 -17.88 17.14 -4.02
C ILE A 597 -16.86 17.93 -3.21
N VAL A 598 -16.57 17.49 -1.97
CA VAL A 598 -15.62 18.18 -1.09
C VAL A 598 -14.20 18.13 -1.68
N LEU A 599 -13.80 16.99 -2.23
CA LEU A 599 -12.49 16.86 -2.90
C LEU A 599 -12.39 17.80 -4.11
N ARG A 600 -13.41 17.84 -4.96
CA ARG A 600 -13.46 18.76 -6.10
C ARG A 600 -13.35 20.22 -5.66
N ASP A 601 -14.04 20.60 -4.59
CA ASP A 601 -14.00 21.95 -4.06
C ASP A 601 -12.62 22.28 -3.47
N ARG A 602 -11.99 21.35 -2.73
CA ARG A 602 -10.62 21.51 -2.24
C ARG A 602 -9.61 21.65 -3.39
N LYS A 603 -9.75 20.84 -4.43
CA LYS A 603 -8.92 20.90 -5.63
C LYS A 603 -9.06 22.26 -6.34
N LEU A 604 -10.29 22.70 -6.56
CA LEU A 604 -10.57 24.00 -7.18
C LEU A 604 -10.00 25.16 -6.35
N LEU A 605 -10.15 25.11 -5.02
CA LEU A 605 -9.58 26.10 -4.12
C LEU A 605 -8.04 26.12 -4.17
N SER A 606 -7.40 24.97 -4.30
CA SER A 606 -5.93 24.86 -4.35
C SER A 606 -5.34 25.35 -5.68
N GLU A 607 -6.03 25.12 -6.80
CA GLU A 607 -5.57 25.45 -8.15
C GLU A 607 -5.93 26.87 -8.59
N GLU A 608 -7.16 27.30 -8.34
CA GLU A 608 -7.74 28.52 -8.89
C GLU A 608 -8.02 29.62 -7.87
N GLY A 609 -8.08 29.25 -6.58
CA GLY A 609 -8.36 30.18 -5.49
C GLY A 609 -9.85 30.52 -5.31
N LEU A 610 -10.12 31.52 -4.45
CA LEU A 610 -11.46 31.89 -3.99
C LEU A 610 -11.74 33.38 -4.22
N MET A 611 -12.96 33.69 -4.70
CA MET A 611 -13.54 35.00 -4.73
C MET A 611 -14.82 35.02 -3.89
N VAL A 612 -14.87 35.83 -2.84
CA VAL A 612 -16.08 36.04 -2.01
C VAL A 612 -16.72 37.35 -2.41
N VAL A 613 -18.01 37.32 -2.70
CA VAL A 613 -18.83 38.54 -3.01
C VAL A 613 -19.82 38.75 -1.88
N VAL A 614 -19.71 39.86 -1.19
CA VAL A 614 -20.62 40.22 -0.08
C VAL A 614 -21.51 41.38 -0.49
N ALA A 615 -22.82 41.22 -0.41
CA ALA A 615 -23.79 42.28 -0.71
C ALA A 615 -24.94 42.25 0.26
N THR A 616 -25.50 43.44 0.57
CA THR A 616 -26.71 43.60 1.36
C THR A 616 -27.81 44.20 0.48
N ILE A 617 -28.98 43.58 0.50
CA ILE A 617 -30.13 43.95 -0.34
C ILE A 617 -31.33 44.30 0.56
N ASP A 618 -32.05 45.38 0.23
CA ASP A 618 -33.32 45.71 0.86
C ASP A 618 -34.40 44.70 0.45
N SER A 619 -35.08 44.10 1.43
CA SER A 619 -36.08 43.03 1.22
C SER A 619 -37.31 43.48 0.43
N LYS A 620 -37.66 44.77 0.50
CA LYS A 620 -38.87 45.32 -0.12
C LYS A 620 -38.61 45.86 -1.53
N THR A 621 -37.51 46.59 -1.70
CA THR A 621 -37.20 47.26 -2.98
C THR A 621 -36.24 46.43 -3.86
N GLY A 622 -35.44 45.52 -3.29
CA GLY A 622 -34.41 44.77 -3.96
C GLY A 622 -33.14 45.55 -4.25
N ALA A 623 -33.10 46.77 -3.86
CA ALA A 623 -31.93 47.63 -4.09
C ALA A 623 -30.73 47.14 -3.28
N VAL A 624 -29.54 47.20 -3.86
CA VAL A 624 -28.28 46.94 -3.15
C VAL A 624 -28.02 48.10 -2.19
N VAL A 625 -28.14 47.85 -0.90
CA VAL A 625 -27.96 48.84 0.18
C VAL A 625 -26.48 48.98 0.55
N ALA A 626 -25.73 47.90 0.53
CA ALA A 626 -24.30 47.91 0.80
C ALA A 626 -23.55 46.88 -0.04
N GLY A 627 -22.34 47.21 -0.45
CA GLY A 627 -21.52 46.39 -1.34
C GLY A 627 -21.87 46.56 -2.84
N PRO A 628 -21.67 45.58 -3.74
CA PRO A 628 -20.99 44.36 -3.47
C PRO A 628 -19.50 44.54 -3.18
N ASP A 629 -19.03 43.98 -2.07
CA ASP A 629 -17.60 43.87 -1.78
C ASP A 629 -17.03 42.55 -2.32
N VAL A 630 -15.85 42.64 -2.91
CA VAL A 630 -15.18 41.47 -3.51
C VAL A 630 -13.85 41.21 -2.80
N VAL A 631 -13.75 40.06 -2.19
CA VAL A 631 -12.55 39.61 -1.48
C VAL A 631 -11.93 38.42 -2.20
N SER A 632 -10.64 38.50 -2.52
CA SER A 632 -9.87 37.42 -3.20
C SER A 632 -8.90 36.73 -2.25
N ARG A 633 -8.79 35.39 -2.36
CA ARG A 633 -7.76 34.61 -1.71
C ARG A 633 -7.25 33.54 -2.67
N GLY A 634 -5.91 33.42 -2.83
CA GLY A 634 -5.26 32.44 -3.67
C GLY A 634 -5.47 32.61 -5.19
N PHE A 635 -6.27 33.60 -5.63
CA PHE A 635 -6.54 33.83 -7.06
C PHE A 635 -5.63 34.88 -7.70
N VAL A 636 -5.62 36.10 -7.15
CA VAL A 636 -4.80 37.22 -7.65
C VAL A 636 -4.09 37.93 -6.49
N TYR A 637 -2.95 38.57 -6.81
CA TYR A 637 -2.27 39.43 -5.86
C TYR A 637 -3.02 40.76 -5.77
N VAL A 638 -3.74 40.94 -4.67
CA VAL A 638 -4.75 42.02 -4.49
C VAL A 638 -4.16 43.42 -4.75
N ARG A 639 -2.93 43.70 -4.29
CA ARG A 639 -2.29 45.01 -4.42
C ARG A 639 -1.98 45.41 -5.88
N GLU A 640 -1.80 44.43 -6.78
CA GLU A 640 -1.52 44.66 -8.20
C GLU A 640 -2.75 44.46 -9.08
N SER A 641 -3.91 44.16 -8.49
CA SER A 641 -5.14 43.79 -9.21
C SER A 641 -6.32 44.65 -8.82
N GLU A 642 -6.08 45.88 -8.35
CA GLU A 642 -7.15 46.80 -7.88
C GLU A 642 -8.17 47.12 -8.98
N GLU A 643 -7.72 47.32 -10.23
CA GLU A 643 -8.57 47.58 -11.40
C GLU A 643 -9.48 46.35 -11.69
N LEU A 644 -8.91 45.12 -11.70
CA LEU A 644 -9.68 43.90 -11.89
C LEU A 644 -10.76 43.72 -10.83
N LEU A 645 -10.42 44.02 -9.56
CA LEU A 645 -11.38 43.92 -8.43
C LEU A 645 -12.44 45.01 -8.48
N ALA A 646 -12.12 46.23 -8.94
CA ALA A 646 -13.07 47.30 -9.16
C ALA A 646 -14.08 46.95 -10.27
N GLU A 647 -13.60 46.46 -11.42
CA GLU A 647 -14.44 45.96 -12.50
C GLU A 647 -15.31 44.77 -12.04
N ALA A 648 -14.75 43.83 -11.25
CA ALA A 648 -15.46 42.68 -10.69
C ALA A 648 -16.63 43.12 -9.79
N ARG A 649 -16.45 44.18 -8.93
CA ARG A 649 -17.54 44.76 -8.14
C ARG A 649 -18.65 45.32 -9.01
N GLU A 650 -18.28 45.98 -10.09
CA GLU A 650 -19.28 46.55 -11.02
C GLU A 650 -20.06 45.48 -11.78
N VAL A 651 -19.39 44.37 -12.18
CA VAL A 651 -20.05 43.21 -12.76
C VAL A 651 -21.05 42.58 -11.78
N CYS A 652 -20.64 42.42 -10.51
CA CYS A 652 -21.53 41.87 -9.49
C CYS A 652 -22.72 42.80 -9.22
N ARG A 653 -22.52 44.13 -9.22
CA ARG A 653 -23.61 45.12 -9.04
C ARG A 653 -24.63 44.99 -10.17
N LYS A 654 -24.17 44.91 -11.43
CA LYS A 654 -25.05 44.72 -12.59
C LYS A 654 -25.78 43.38 -12.54
N ALA A 655 -25.11 42.31 -12.12
CA ALA A 655 -25.73 40.99 -11.95
C ALA A 655 -26.88 41.02 -10.93
N LEU A 656 -26.66 41.67 -9.79
CA LEU A 656 -27.66 41.79 -8.73
C LEU A 656 -28.85 42.64 -9.18
N SER A 657 -28.63 43.79 -9.88
CA SER A 657 -29.70 44.65 -10.40
C SER A 657 -30.47 44.00 -11.58
N ALA A 658 -29.82 43.22 -12.45
CA ALA A 658 -30.46 42.57 -13.60
C ALA A 658 -31.33 41.36 -13.20
N ALA A 659 -31.10 40.74 -12.06
CA ALA A 659 -31.84 39.60 -11.56
C ALA A 659 -33.15 40.00 -10.85
N GLU A 660 -33.57 41.27 -10.93
CA GLU A 660 -34.89 41.72 -10.50
C GLU A 660 -35.94 41.13 -11.44
N GLY A 661 -36.61 40.06 -10.99
CA GLY A 661 -37.66 39.41 -11.77
C GLY A 661 -38.88 40.31 -11.94
N ALA A 662 -39.51 40.31 -13.12
CA ALA A 662 -40.68 41.08 -13.50
C ALA A 662 -41.94 40.84 -12.63
N ASN A 663 -41.93 39.87 -11.69
CA ASN A 663 -43.09 39.44 -10.90
C ASN A 663 -42.88 39.49 -9.35
N GLY A 664 -41.85 40.13 -8.85
CA GLY A 664 -41.63 40.29 -7.40
C GLY A 664 -41.28 39.03 -6.59
N ASN A 665 -41.16 37.88 -7.24
CA ASN A 665 -40.75 36.64 -6.59
C ASN A 665 -39.24 36.47 -6.78
N ARG A 666 -38.44 36.85 -5.76
CA ARG A 666 -36.99 36.71 -5.74
C ARG A 666 -36.60 35.34 -5.19
N GLU A 667 -36.13 34.47 -6.06
CA GLU A 667 -35.47 33.27 -5.61
C GLU A 667 -33.98 33.57 -5.34
N TRP A 668 -33.55 33.43 -4.08
CA TRP A 668 -32.16 33.61 -3.64
C TRP A 668 -31.14 32.80 -4.44
N ALA A 669 -31.55 31.63 -4.85
CA ALA A 669 -30.72 30.76 -5.69
C ALA A 669 -30.37 31.43 -7.03
N ASN A 670 -31.36 32.08 -7.67
CA ASN A 670 -31.18 32.77 -8.96
C ASN A 670 -30.26 33.99 -8.86
N LEU A 671 -30.35 34.76 -7.78
CA LEU A 671 -29.47 35.90 -7.50
C LEU A 671 -28.01 35.43 -7.33
N LYS A 672 -27.78 34.43 -6.49
CA LYS A 672 -26.46 33.84 -6.27
C LYS A 672 -25.88 33.25 -7.54
N GLN A 673 -26.71 32.59 -8.35
CA GLN A 673 -26.29 32.03 -9.62
C GLN A 673 -25.94 33.09 -10.67
N ALA A 674 -26.75 34.15 -10.78
CA ALA A 674 -26.46 35.27 -11.68
C ALA A 674 -25.11 35.94 -11.37
N VAL A 675 -24.80 36.14 -10.08
CA VAL A 675 -23.49 36.66 -9.65
C VAL A 675 -22.36 35.70 -10.04
N LYS A 676 -22.52 34.37 -9.78
CA LYS A 676 -21.53 33.37 -10.14
C LYS A 676 -21.25 33.35 -11.65
N ASP A 677 -22.30 33.36 -12.47
CA ASP A 677 -22.17 33.20 -13.93
C ASP A 677 -21.55 34.48 -14.56
N GLN A 678 -22.02 35.66 -14.19
CA GLN A 678 -21.51 36.91 -14.75
C GLN A 678 -20.08 37.19 -14.29
N LEU A 679 -19.80 37.06 -12.99
CA LEU A 679 -18.46 37.26 -12.45
C LEU A 679 -17.50 36.19 -12.98
N GLY A 680 -17.91 34.92 -13.04
CA GLY A 680 -17.10 33.84 -13.58
C GLY A 680 -16.73 34.06 -15.04
N SER A 681 -17.71 34.48 -15.87
CA SER A 681 -17.49 34.81 -17.27
C SER A 681 -16.52 35.98 -17.45
N TYR A 682 -16.71 37.03 -16.64
CA TYR A 682 -15.83 38.20 -16.62
C TYR A 682 -14.40 37.82 -16.26
N LEU A 683 -14.19 37.11 -15.12
CA LEU A 683 -12.86 36.69 -14.65
C LEU A 683 -12.17 35.79 -15.67
N PHE A 684 -12.90 34.84 -16.24
CA PHE A 684 -12.35 33.98 -17.29
C PHE A 684 -11.95 34.76 -18.56
N SER A 685 -12.73 35.76 -18.95
CA SER A 685 -12.39 36.61 -20.10
C SER A 685 -11.08 37.36 -19.91
N LYS A 686 -10.83 37.86 -18.69
CA LYS A 686 -9.65 38.67 -18.32
C LYS A 686 -8.43 37.83 -17.99
N THR A 687 -8.60 36.70 -17.28
CA THR A 687 -7.50 35.96 -16.65
C THR A 687 -7.31 34.54 -17.21
N LYS A 688 -8.29 34.00 -17.95
CA LYS A 688 -8.39 32.58 -18.37
C LYS A 688 -8.44 31.58 -17.20
N ARG A 689 -8.76 32.07 -15.97
CA ARG A 689 -8.84 31.28 -14.74
C ARG A 689 -10.27 31.32 -14.21
N ARG A 690 -10.67 30.31 -13.44
CA ARG A 690 -12.03 30.14 -12.90
C ARG A 690 -12.01 29.90 -11.39
N PRO A 691 -11.74 30.92 -10.59
CA PRO A 691 -11.74 30.76 -9.13
C PRO A 691 -13.13 30.35 -8.61
N MET A 692 -13.15 29.70 -7.47
CA MET A 692 -14.40 29.44 -6.75
C MET A 692 -15.06 30.77 -6.39
N ILE A 693 -16.33 30.99 -6.78
CA ILE A 693 -17.08 32.20 -6.45
C ILE A 693 -18.13 31.87 -5.38
N LEU A 694 -18.04 32.57 -4.23
CA LEU A 694 -18.94 32.40 -3.10
C LEU A 694 -19.74 33.71 -2.88
N PRO A 695 -20.99 33.83 -3.41
CA PRO A 695 -21.85 34.96 -3.11
C PRO A 695 -22.49 34.83 -1.73
N ILE A 696 -22.26 35.83 -0.87
CA ILE A 696 -22.88 35.99 0.43
C ILE A 696 -23.82 37.23 0.31
N ILE A 697 -25.11 36.96 0.19
CA ILE A 697 -26.11 37.99 0.02
C ILE A 697 -26.96 38.00 1.31
N GLN A 698 -27.03 39.17 1.97
CA GLN A 698 -27.83 39.39 3.17
C GLN A 698 -29.04 40.29 2.83
N GLU A 699 -30.14 40.06 3.49
CA GLU A 699 -31.37 40.83 3.36
C GLU A 699 -31.61 41.67 4.66
N ILE A 700 -32.04 42.92 4.49
CA ILE A 700 -32.39 43.81 5.59
C ILE A 700 -33.79 44.41 5.39
#